data_1d5b57b9ab6f9be9630009dbed854c89
#
_entry.id   1d5b57b9ab6f9be9630009dbed854c89
#
_cell.length_a   1.000
_cell.length_b   1.000
_cell.length_c   1.000
_cell.angle_alpha   90.00
_cell.angle_beta   90.00
_cell.angle_gamma   90.00
#
_symmetry.space_group_name_H-M   'P 1'
#
loop_
_entity.id
_entity.type
_entity.pdbx_description
1 polymer ?
#
loop_
_entity_poly.entity_id
_entity_poly.type
_entity_poly.pdbx_seq_one_letter_code
_entity_poly.pdbx_strand_id
1 'polypeptide(L)'
;MIWNRFPTEYQMDAKDCGPACLKMVAKYFGRYYSLQFMRDKCGITKEGVSLLGISQCAEEIGLHTVAVKCTIDDLVYKVPFPAIVFWDENHFIVVYNADKKYVWVSDPAKGHIKYTHQEFRRGWYLNNEENGVLLALEPTSSFRMTDAEKKQEKNSMYSILRYFTPYKRNFALVIVVMFLATLLQGLLPFISKAVIDVGIMTSDVNFINMILVGNVCILVSVMVFSIIRDWILMHITARVNIALISDYLIKLMRLPVTFFENKLLGDILQRAQDHERIRNFIMNNSLALVFSSFTFVVFSIILLIYDAKIFAIFAFGSFLYVTWVLMFLNIRKKLDWQYFELISQNQSYWVETVSAIQDIKIYNYERARRWRWEEIQAKLYHVNKRVLAVNNIQNLGAHFIDQIKNMCITFFCATAVIEGDITYGIMISTQFIIGMLNGPLVQFINFVISAQYAKISFLRMNEIRQLEDEQDLLSVGSTTILPTKMDLTLENVMFQYSNNAPLVLKRIYLHIPENKVTAIVGASGCGKSTLLKLLVRLYKPTYGEIKMGGMNVSAINLRQWRNMCGVVMQDGKIFSDTIKNNIILDDENIDIQRLITCCQIAQIKDEIEQMPKGFDTTIGEKGRGLSGGQKQRLLIARALYRNPKFLFLDEATNALDTINEQKIVHALNSAFENRTVVVIAHRLSTIRHADQIVVMDDGQIVEVGNHEILMQRKGKYFEMTKSQNL
;
A
#
# COMPACT_ATOMS: atom_id res chain seq x y z
N MET A 1 38.93 -13.35 8.48
CA MET A 1 38.24 -12.24 7.76
C MET A 1 36.81 -12.64 7.55
N ILE A 2 35.90 -12.09 8.33
CA ILE A 2 34.42 -12.28 8.19
C ILE A 2 34.05 -11.54 6.93
N TRP A 3 33.55 -12.25 5.94
CA TRP A 3 33.06 -11.68 4.67
C TRP A 3 31.82 -10.83 4.97
N ASN A 4 32.00 -9.52 5.15
CA ASN A 4 30.89 -8.58 5.17
C ASN A 4 30.30 -8.54 3.76
N ARG A 5 29.23 -9.33 3.53
CA ARG A 5 28.45 -9.24 2.29
C ARG A 5 27.84 -7.83 2.26
N PHE A 6 27.98 -7.15 1.11
CA PHE A 6 27.34 -5.85 0.90
C PHE A 6 25.84 -5.93 1.26
N PRO A 7 25.27 -4.96 1.99
CA PRO A 7 23.87 -5.02 2.42
C PRO A 7 22.93 -5.01 1.21
N THR A 8 21.88 -5.80 1.26
CA THR A 8 20.80 -5.79 0.26
C THR A 8 19.52 -5.33 0.93
N GLU A 9 18.86 -4.33 0.34
CA GLU A 9 17.55 -3.87 0.71
C GLU A 9 16.63 -3.98 -0.52
N TYR A 10 15.48 -4.59 -0.35
CA TYR A 10 14.53 -4.75 -1.44
C TYR A 10 13.62 -3.52 -1.53
N GLN A 11 13.35 -3.08 -2.75
CA GLN A 11 12.36 -2.03 -3.00
C GLN A 11 10.97 -2.51 -2.57
N MET A 12 10.17 -1.62 -1.99
CA MET A 12 8.81 -1.95 -1.54
C MET A 12 7.75 -1.58 -2.59
N ASP A 13 8.06 -0.60 -3.42
CA ASP A 13 7.25 -0.18 -4.57
C ASP A 13 8.10 -0.20 -5.85
N ALA A 14 7.45 -0.28 -7.00
CA ALA A 14 8.13 -0.33 -8.30
C ALA A 14 9.05 0.88 -8.58
N LYS A 15 8.83 2.02 -7.91
CA LYS A 15 9.57 3.27 -8.09
C LYS A 15 10.61 3.57 -7.01
N ASP A 16 10.82 2.64 -6.08
CA ASP A 16 11.72 2.80 -4.94
C ASP A 16 13.19 2.46 -5.21
N CYS A 17 13.55 2.11 -6.43
CA CYS A 17 14.90 1.62 -6.74
C CYS A 17 16.01 2.60 -6.29
N GLY A 18 15.87 3.91 -6.56
CA GLY A 18 16.84 4.92 -6.14
C GLY A 18 16.99 5.06 -4.62
N PRO A 19 15.91 5.34 -3.86
CA PRO A 19 15.93 5.37 -2.40
C PRO A 19 16.44 4.09 -1.75
N ALA A 20 16.09 2.91 -2.30
CA ALA A 20 16.60 1.64 -1.81
C ALA A 20 18.10 1.49 -2.06
N CYS A 21 18.61 1.94 -3.21
CA CYS A 21 20.05 1.99 -3.50
C CYS A 21 20.78 2.90 -2.52
N LEU A 22 20.28 4.11 -2.28
CA LEU A 22 20.89 5.04 -1.34
C LEU A 22 20.85 4.52 0.10
N LYS A 23 19.76 3.87 0.51
CA LYS A 23 19.65 3.18 1.80
C LYS A 23 20.70 2.06 1.94
N MET A 24 20.93 1.26 0.88
CA MET A 24 21.98 0.22 0.90
C MET A 24 23.38 0.83 1.05
N VAL A 25 23.67 1.93 0.35
CA VAL A 25 24.95 2.64 0.44
C VAL A 25 25.14 3.25 1.83
N ALA A 26 24.13 3.92 2.38
CA ALA A 26 24.19 4.47 3.74
C ALA A 26 24.43 3.37 4.80
N LYS A 27 23.75 2.23 4.64
CA LYS A 27 23.92 1.07 5.52
C LYS A 27 25.32 0.45 5.42
N TYR A 28 25.92 0.42 4.24
CA TYR A 28 27.29 -0.02 4.03
C TYR A 28 28.28 0.87 4.79
N PHE A 29 28.07 2.18 4.79
CA PHE A 29 28.87 3.14 5.56
C PHE A 29 28.50 3.21 7.06
N GLY A 30 27.60 2.32 7.54
CA GLY A 30 27.27 2.16 8.95
C GLY A 30 26.12 3.02 9.47
N ARG A 31 25.32 3.64 8.61
CA ARG A 31 24.15 4.43 8.97
C ARG A 31 22.84 3.77 8.53
N TYR A 32 21.82 3.88 9.38
CA TYR A 32 20.53 3.27 9.15
C TYR A 32 19.47 4.35 8.99
N TYR A 33 18.85 4.43 7.82
CA TYR A 33 17.72 5.31 7.53
C TYR A 33 16.49 4.48 7.17
N SER A 34 15.29 5.01 7.45
CA SER A 34 14.05 4.40 6.96
C SER A 34 13.93 4.60 5.46
N LEU A 35 13.26 3.67 4.76
CA LEU A 35 13.04 3.83 3.32
C LEU A 35 12.14 5.04 3.04
N GLN A 36 11.19 5.31 3.95
CA GLN A 36 10.31 6.47 3.85
C GLN A 36 11.08 7.80 3.92
N PHE A 37 12.01 7.93 4.86
CA PHE A 37 12.89 9.11 4.93
C PHE A 37 13.64 9.34 3.61
N MET A 38 14.19 8.26 3.02
CA MET A 38 14.88 8.35 1.73
C MET A 38 13.94 8.75 0.60
N ARG A 39 12.69 8.25 0.59
CA ARG A 39 11.68 8.64 -0.41
C ARG A 39 11.35 10.12 -0.35
N ASP A 40 11.05 10.61 0.85
CA ASP A 40 10.65 12.00 1.06
C ASP A 40 11.76 12.97 0.63
N LYS A 41 13.01 12.61 0.94
CA LYS A 41 14.18 13.41 0.60
C LYS A 41 14.59 13.30 -0.88
N CYS A 42 14.50 12.13 -1.48
CA CYS A 42 14.80 11.95 -2.91
C CYS A 42 13.73 12.55 -3.85
N GLY A 43 12.56 12.95 -3.33
CA GLY A 43 11.49 13.57 -4.13
C GLY A 43 10.88 12.61 -5.16
N ILE A 44 10.41 11.42 -4.73
CA ILE A 44 9.78 10.43 -5.61
C ILE A 44 8.52 11.00 -6.25
N THR A 45 8.36 10.75 -7.56
CA THR A 45 7.17 11.03 -8.35
C THR A 45 6.57 9.75 -8.94
N LYS A 46 5.45 9.85 -9.67
CA LYS A 46 4.89 8.72 -10.45
C LYS A 46 5.87 8.13 -11.48
N GLU A 47 6.76 8.94 -11.99
CA GLU A 47 7.78 8.52 -12.95
C GLU A 47 8.98 7.83 -12.27
N GLY A 48 9.11 7.98 -10.95
CA GLY A 48 10.20 7.46 -10.13
C GLY A 48 11.03 8.60 -9.54
N VAL A 49 12.32 8.36 -9.36
CA VAL A 49 13.28 9.33 -8.84
C VAL A 49 14.34 9.64 -9.90
N SER A 50 14.75 10.90 -9.99
CA SER A 50 15.87 11.31 -10.85
C SER A 50 17.22 11.06 -10.19
N LEU A 51 18.29 10.91 -10.98
CA LEU A 51 19.65 10.82 -10.46
C LEU A 51 20.03 12.06 -9.62
N LEU A 52 19.53 13.22 -10.02
CA LEU A 52 19.70 14.47 -9.26
C LEU A 52 19.03 14.40 -7.88
N GLY A 53 17.81 13.84 -7.80
CA GLY A 53 17.12 13.66 -6.53
C GLY A 53 17.87 12.71 -5.58
N ILE A 54 18.47 11.63 -6.13
CA ILE A 54 19.30 10.73 -5.35
C ILE A 54 20.57 11.45 -4.86
N SER A 55 21.22 12.25 -5.72
CA SER A 55 22.41 13.02 -5.39
C SER A 55 22.12 14.04 -4.28
N GLN A 56 21.07 14.85 -4.41
CA GLN A 56 20.69 15.85 -3.40
C GLN A 56 20.37 15.19 -2.05
N CYS A 57 19.61 14.10 -2.05
CA CYS A 57 19.35 13.35 -0.82
C CYS A 57 20.61 12.78 -0.20
N ALA A 58 21.54 12.27 -1.02
CA ALA A 58 22.83 11.78 -0.56
C ALA A 58 23.67 12.87 0.11
N GLU A 59 23.69 14.08 -0.48
CA GLU A 59 24.41 15.24 0.08
C GLU A 59 23.77 15.74 1.38
N GLU A 60 22.44 15.77 1.47
CA GLU A 60 21.73 16.12 2.71
C GLU A 60 22.06 15.18 3.88
N ILE A 61 22.25 13.89 3.61
CA ILE A 61 22.66 12.92 4.64
C ILE A 61 24.17 12.92 4.91
N GLY A 62 24.95 13.76 4.19
CA GLY A 62 26.37 13.95 4.40
C GLY A 62 27.27 13.02 3.55
N LEU A 63 26.77 12.47 2.44
CA LEU A 63 27.58 11.80 1.42
C LEU A 63 27.97 12.84 0.34
N HIS A 64 29.20 12.83 -0.10
CA HIS A 64 29.61 13.57 -1.28
C HIS A 64 29.29 12.76 -2.53
N THR A 65 28.76 13.44 -3.57
CA THR A 65 28.31 12.76 -4.78
C THR A 65 28.92 13.35 -6.03
N VAL A 66 29.28 12.48 -6.99
CA VAL A 66 29.77 12.88 -8.31
C VAL A 66 29.06 12.04 -9.37
N ALA A 67 28.26 12.70 -10.21
CA ALA A 67 27.62 12.05 -11.35
C ALA A 67 28.58 12.04 -12.55
N VAL A 68 28.84 10.86 -13.12
CA VAL A 68 29.83 10.70 -14.21
C VAL A 68 29.27 9.79 -15.29
N LYS A 69 29.57 10.11 -16.55
CA LYS A 69 29.47 9.18 -17.67
C LYS A 69 30.86 8.55 -17.88
N CYS A 70 30.96 7.22 -17.84
CA CYS A 70 32.23 6.54 -17.99
C CYS A 70 32.09 5.17 -18.68
N THR A 71 33.22 4.63 -19.10
CA THR A 71 33.34 3.29 -19.70
C THR A 71 33.41 2.22 -18.61
N ILE A 72 33.33 0.94 -19.01
CA ILE A 72 33.48 -0.17 -18.06
C ILE A 72 34.91 -0.27 -17.52
N ASP A 73 35.89 0.15 -18.29
CA ASP A 73 37.28 0.19 -17.84
C ASP A 73 37.49 1.28 -16.79
N ASP A 74 36.86 2.45 -16.97
CA ASP A 74 36.87 3.50 -15.95
C ASP A 74 36.15 3.05 -14.68
N LEU A 75 35.04 2.32 -14.81
CA LEU A 75 34.30 1.74 -13.67
C LEU A 75 35.21 0.80 -12.87
N VAL A 76 36.00 -0.03 -13.52
CA VAL A 76 36.87 -1.02 -12.86
C VAL A 76 38.09 -0.36 -12.19
N TYR A 77 38.67 0.68 -12.81
CA TYR A 77 39.98 1.20 -12.37
C TYR A 77 39.94 2.56 -11.69
N LYS A 78 38.86 3.36 -11.89
CA LYS A 78 38.82 4.77 -11.43
C LYS A 78 37.67 5.11 -10.48
N VAL A 79 36.58 4.31 -10.46
CA VAL A 79 35.42 4.61 -9.67
C VAL A 79 35.51 4.03 -8.26
N PRO A 80 35.32 4.82 -7.20
CA PRO A 80 35.18 4.30 -5.85
C PRO A 80 33.89 3.52 -5.67
N PHE A 81 33.93 2.41 -4.92
CA PHE A 81 32.73 1.63 -4.60
C PHE A 81 32.30 1.83 -3.14
N PRO A 82 30.97 1.79 -2.85
CA PRO A 82 29.85 1.50 -3.75
C PRO A 82 29.43 2.71 -4.60
N ALA A 83 28.94 2.46 -5.82
CA ALA A 83 28.40 3.46 -6.73
C ALA A 83 27.01 3.07 -7.22
N ILE A 84 26.12 4.05 -7.38
CA ILE A 84 24.77 3.84 -7.92
C ILE A 84 24.79 4.02 -9.44
N VAL A 85 24.26 3.04 -10.17
CA VAL A 85 24.27 3.00 -11.62
C VAL A 85 22.85 3.09 -12.16
N PHE A 86 22.64 3.88 -13.21
CA PHE A 86 21.39 3.95 -13.95
C PHE A 86 21.34 2.80 -14.96
N TRP A 87 20.34 1.92 -14.80
CA TRP A 87 20.24 0.64 -15.44
C TRP A 87 18.97 0.53 -16.30
N ASP A 88 19.10 0.00 -17.51
CA ASP A 88 17.98 -0.35 -18.39
C ASP A 88 16.96 0.80 -18.54
N GLU A 89 17.46 2.04 -18.69
CA GLU A 89 16.72 3.31 -18.90
C GLU A 89 15.70 3.70 -17.83
N ASN A 90 15.42 2.85 -16.83
CA ASN A 90 14.34 3.09 -15.87
C ASN A 90 14.58 2.57 -14.45
N HIS A 91 15.77 2.05 -14.16
CA HIS A 91 16.09 1.39 -12.91
C HIS A 91 17.41 1.88 -12.31
N PHE A 92 17.59 1.76 -10.99
CA PHE A 92 18.84 2.04 -10.29
C PHE A 92 19.32 0.79 -9.56
N ILE A 93 20.60 0.52 -9.64
CA ILE A 93 21.27 -0.61 -8.99
C ILE A 93 22.57 -0.12 -8.33
N VAL A 94 23.08 -0.83 -7.33
CA VAL A 94 24.36 -0.51 -6.67
C VAL A 94 25.43 -1.45 -7.16
N VAL A 95 26.49 -0.92 -7.75
CA VAL A 95 27.74 -1.66 -7.99
C VAL A 95 28.59 -1.54 -6.74
N TYR A 96 28.93 -2.66 -6.13
CA TYR A 96 29.73 -2.68 -4.90
C TYR A 96 31.12 -3.30 -5.08
N ASN A 97 31.39 -3.92 -6.23
CA ASN A 97 32.73 -4.40 -6.62
C ASN A 97 32.77 -4.67 -8.14
N ALA A 98 33.93 -4.47 -8.76
CA ALA A 98 34.20 -4.84 -10.14
C ALA A 98 35.62 -5.32 -10.30
N ASP A 99 35.84 -6.34 -11.14
CA ASP A 99 37.16 -6.84 -11.52
C ASP A 99 37.31 -6.97 -13.06
N LYS A 100 38.43 -7.48 -13.55
CA LYS A 100 38.68 -7.65 -14.98
C LYS A 100 37.71 -8.55 -15.74
N LYS A 101 36.85 -9.31 -15.07
CA LYS A 101 35.90 -10.26 -15.69
C LYS A 101 34.46 -10.02 -15.31
N TYR A 102 34.20 -9.51 -14.11
CA TYR A 102 32.89 -9.49 -13.52
C TYR A 102 32.58 -8.17 -12.80
N VAL A 103 31.30 -7.82 -12.77
CA VAL A 103 30.77 -6.73 -11.97
C VAL A 103 29.76 -7.30 -10.97
N TRP A 104 29.92 -6.98 -9.67
CA TRP A 104 29.02 -7.40 -8.61
C TRP A 104 28.05 -6.29 -8.26
N VAL A 105 26.79 -6.62 -8.32
CA VAL A 105 25.69 -5.67 -8.20
C VAL A 105 24.75 -6.09 -7.07
N SER A 106 24.27 -5.13 -6.30
CA SER A 106 23.10 -5.27 -5.44
C SER A 106 21.93 -4.55 -6.07
N ASP A 107 21.01 -5.33 -6.64
CA ASP A 107 19.80 -4.84 -7.31
C ASP A 107 18.64 -4.85 -6.31
N PRO A 108 17.97 -3.70 -6.05
CA PRO A 108 16.84 -3.65 -5.12
C PRO A 108 15.65 -4.52 -5.52
N ALA A 109 15.52 -4.89 -6.80
CA ALA A 109 14.47 -5.80 -7.27
C ALA A 109 14.88 -7.28 -7.22
N LYS A 110 16.16 -7.58 -7.50
CA LYS A 110 16.63 -8.96 -7.74
C LYS A 110 17.62 -9.45 -6.68
N GLY A 111 18.16 -8.56 -5.83
CA GLY A 111 19.20 -8.88 -4.85
C GLY A 111 20.61 -8.92 -5.46
N HIS A 112 21.52 -9.72 -4.89
CA HIS A 112 22.88 -9.82 -5.41
C HIS A 112 22.96 -10.55 -6.74
N ILE A 113 23.59 -9.93 -7.74
CA ILE A 113 23.81 -10.48 -9.08
C ILE A 113 25.28 -10.26 -9.45
N LYS A 114 25.81 -11.21 -10.18
CA LYS A 114 27.15 -11.15 -10.77
C LYS A 114 26.97 -11.16 -12.29
N TYR A 115 27.38 -10.09 -12.94
CA TYR A 115 27.36 -9.94 -14.39
C TYR A 115 28.75 -10.11 -15.00
N THR A 116 28.84 -10.67 -16.19
CA THR A 116 30.01 -10.51 -17.06
C THR A 116 30.01 -9.08 -17.63
N HIS A 117 31.17 -8.60 -18.08
CA HIS A 117 31.26 -7.26 -18.70
C HIS A 117 30.33 -7.08 -19.90
N GLN A 118 30.10 -8.14 -20.70
CA GLN A 118 29.18 -8.08 -21.84
C GLN A 118 27.73 -7.94 -21.40
N GLU A 119 27.31 -8.70 -20.39
CA GLU A 119 25.96 -8.61 -19.84
C GLU A 119 25.71 -7.25 -19.16
N PHE A 120 26.74 -6.75 -18.45
CA PHE A 120 26.66 -5.46 -17.78
C PHE A 120 26.57 -4.30 -18.78
N ARG A 121 27.35 -4.32 -19.86
CA ARG A 121 27.26 -3.31 -20.94
C ARG A 121 25.86 -3.24 -21.56
N ARG A 122 25.21 -4.36 -21.81
CA ARG A 122 23.87 -4.40 -22.41
C ARG A 122 22.80 -3.70 -21.58
N GLY A 123 22.90 -3.70 -20.26
CA GLY A 123 21.93 -3.02 -19.40
C GLY A 123 22.38 -1.62 -18.96
N TRP A 124 23.69 -1.29 -19.07
CA TRP A 124 24.20 -0.01 -18.59
C TRP A 124 24.39 1.03 -19.69
N TYR A 125 24.76 0.60 -20.91
CA TYR A 125 24.95 1.52 -22.03
C TYR A 125 23.60 1.82 -22.69
N LEU A 126 23.32 3.11 -22.85
CA LEU A 126 22.08 3.63 -23.42
C LEU A 126 22.25 3.92 -24.93
N ASN A 127 21.28 3.55 -25.75
CA ASN A 127 21.18 3.97 -27.16
C ASN A 127 22.46 3.82 -28.01
N ASN A 128 23.20 2.71 -27.90
CA ASN A 128 24.49 2.49 -28.59
C ASN A 128 25.61 3.46 -28.18
N GLU A 129 25.49 4.19 -27.07
CA GLU A 129 26.62 4.92 -26.49
C GLU A 129 27.59 3.92 -25.84
N GLU A 130 28.91 4.20 -25.92
CA GLU A 130 29.94 3.39 -25.26
C GLU A 130 30.16 3.78 -23.79
N ASN A 131 29.32 4.64 -23.24
CA ASN A 131 29.43 5.20 -21.90
C ASN A 131 28.13 5.01 -21.12
N GLY A 132 28.21 4.60 -19.85
CA GLY A 132 27.08 4.50 -18.95
C GLY A 132 27.10 5.57 -17.85
N VAL A 133 25.93 5.89 -17.29
CA VAL A 133 25.78 6.88 -16.24
C VAL A 133 25.86 6.24 -14.86
N LEU A 134 26.64 6.83 -13.95
CA LEU A 134 26.73 6.42 -12.56
C LEU A 134 26.83 7.62 -11.61
N LEU A 135 26.50 7.38 -10.35
CA LEU A 135 26.71 8.28 -9.23
C LEU A 135 27.70 7.63 -8.26
N ALA A 136 28.90 8.19 -8.16
CA ALA A 136 29.87 7.81 -7.16
C ALA A 136 29.53 8.49 -5.82
N LEU A 137 29.71 7.78 -4.69
CA LEU A 137 29.35 8.27 -3.36
C LEU A 137 30.49 8.01 -2.37
N GLU A 138 30.84 9.05 -1.62
CA GLU A 138 31.84 8.97 -0.55
C GLU A 138 31.33 9.63 0.73
N PRO A 139 31.58 9.03 1.91
CA PRO A 139 31.16 9.63 3.18
C PRO A 139 32.03 10.82 3.55
N THR A 140 31.38 11.95 3.88
CA THR A 140 32.06 13.15 4.39
C THR A 140 32.18 13.09 5.92
N SER A 141 32.90 14.06 6.52
CA SER A 141 32.97 14.19 7.98
C SER A 141 31.60 14.42 8.62
N SER A 142 30.71 15.13 7.94
CA SER A 142 29.34 15.38 8.41
C SER A 142 28.48 14.13 8.43
N PHE A 143 28.70 13.16 7.55
CA PHE A 143 28.01 11.87 7.56
C PHE A 143 28.19 11.14 8.89
N ARG A 144 29.33 11.29 9.56
CA ARG A 144 29.62 10.67 10.88
C ARG A 144 28.95 11.37 12.06
N MET A 145 28.60 12.65 11.94
CA MET A 145 28.07 13.49 13.03
C MET A 145 26.55 13.55 13.11
N THR A 146 25.81 13.22 12.06
CA THR A 146 24.36 13.29 12.04
C THR A 146 23.74 12.12 12.82
N ASP A 147 22.82 12.40 13.76
CA ASP A 147 22.12 11.34 14.51
C ASP A 147 21.19 10.56 13.55
N ALA A 148 21.55 9.31 13.33
CA ALA A 148 20.72 8.41 12.55
C ALA A 148 19.53 7.94 13.38
N GLU A 149 18.33 7.99 12.83
CA GLU A 149 17.10 7.50 13.45
C GLU A 149 17.18 5.99 13.72
N LYS A 150 17.69 5.61 14.88
CA LYS A 150 17.83 4.21 15.32
C LYS A 150 16.54 3.54 15.80
N LYS A 151 15.37 4.22 15.78
CA LYS A 151 14.27 3.86 16.70
C LYS A 151 13.06 3.11 16.11
N GLN A 152 12.93 2.85 14.82
CA GLN A 152 11.61 2.44 14.30
C GLN A 152 11.36 0.96 13.98
N GLU A 153 12.37 0.08 13.96
CA GLU A 153 12.11 -1.32 13.53
C GLU A 153 11.60 -2.27 14.64
N LYS A 154 11.71 -1.92 15.93
CA LYS A 154 11.50 -2.90 17.02
C LYS A 154 10.06 -3.15 17.46
N ASN A 155 9.09 -2.30 17.17
CA ASN A 155 7.75 -2.38 17.79
C ASN A 155 6.62 -2.91 16.90
N SER A 156 6.92 -3.40 15.71
CA SER A 156 5.90 -3.56 14.68
C SER A 156 5.00 -4.79 14.85
N MET A 157 5.53 -5.93 15.22
CA MET A 157 4.71 -7.16 15.33
C MET A 157 3.85 -7.24 16.60
N TYR A 158 4.31 -6.63 17.70
CA TYR A 158 3.54 -6.58 18.96
C TYR A 158 2.24 -5.76 18.84
N SER A 159 2.19 -4.78 17.93
CA SER A 159 0.98 -3.98 17.72
C SER A 159 -0.21 -4.80 17.21
N ILE A 160 0.05 -5.89 16.48
CA ILE A 160 -0.99 -6.81 16.01
C ILE A 160 -1.61 -7.58 17.18
N LEU A 161 -0.81 -8.00 18.17
CA LEU A 161 -1.31 -8.72 19.33
C LEU A 161 -2.35 -7.92 20.12
N ARG A 162 -2.35 -6.60 20.00
CA ARG A 162 -3.33 -5.73 20.65
C ARG A 162 -4.76 -5.97 20.16
N TYR A 163 -4.95 -6.39 18.91
CA TYR A 163 -6.28 -6.71 18.36
C TYR A 163 -6.90 -7.97 18.98
N PHE A 164 -6.09 -8.81 19.65
CA PHE A 164 -6.53 -10.05 20.30
C PHE A 164 -6.89 -9.85 21.78
N THR A 165 -6.45 -8.78 22.40
CA THR A 165 -6.68 -8.53 23.83
C THR A 165 -8.17 -8.54 24.22
N PRO A 166 -9.13 -8.04 23.40
CA PRO A 166 -10.55 -8.13 23.71
C PRO A 166 -11.09 -9.56 23.76
N TYR A 167 -10.45 -10.50 23.04
CA TYR A 167 -10.91 -11.89 22.86
C TYR A 167 -10.17 -12.91 23.72
N LYS A 168 -9.38 -12.47 24.70
CA LYS A 168 -8.56 -13.36 25.55
C LYS A 168 -9.34 -14.50 26.22
N ARG A 169 -10.61 -14.27 26.60
CA ARG A 169 -11.47 -15.32 27.18
C ARG A 169 -11.82 -16.39 26.15
N ASN A 170 -12.16 -16.01 24.93
CA ASN A 170 -12.48 -16.93 23.86
C ASN A 170 -11.24 -17.73 23.43
N PHE A 171 -10.06 -17.10 23.44
CA PHE A 171 -8.80 -17.81 23.20
C PHE A 171 -8.50 -18.82 24.30
N ALA A 172 -8.70 -18.46 25.57
CA ALA A 172 -8.54 -19.40 26.67
C ALA A 172 -9.49 -20.60 26.52
N LEU A 173 -10.75 -20.37 26.14
CA LEU A 173 -11.70 -21.45 25.87
C LEU A 173 -11.23 -22.36 24.72
N VAL A 174 -10.75 -21.79 23.63
CA VAL A 174 -10.19 -22.56 22.50
C VAL A 174 -9.01 -23.43 22.97
N ILE A 175 -8.09 -22.86 23.77
CA ILE A 175 -6.95 -23.61 24.28
C ILE A 175 -7.41 -24.78 25.17
N VAL A 176 -8.41 -24.58 26.01
CA VAL A 176 -8.97 -25.66 26.85
C VAL A 176 -9.60 -26.75 26.00
N VAL A 177 -10.43 -26.39 25.01
CA VAL A 177 -11.06 -27.35 24.07
C VAL A 177 -10.00 -28.13 23.31
N MET A 178 -8.96 -27.44 22.81
CA MET A 178 -7.85 -28.07 22.11
C MET A 178 -7.05 -29.04 23.02
N PHE A 179 -6.80 -28.63 24.24
CA PHE A 179 -6.11 -29.48 25.23
C PHE A 179 -6.92 -30.77 25.54
N LEU A 180 -8.23 -30.63 25.76
CA LEU A 180 -9.11 -31.80 26.00
C LEU A 180 -9.16 -32.72 24.77
N ALA A 181 -9.27 -32.15 23.56
CA ALA A 181 -9.22 -32.93 22.32
C ALA A 181 -7.89 -33.71 22.18
N THR A 182 -6.75 -33.06 22.52
CA THR A 182 -5.43 -33.71 22.46
C THR A 182 -5.29 -34.84 23.50
N LEU A 183 -5.81 -34.64 24.71
CA LEU A 183 -5.82 -35.70 25.75
C LEU A 183 -6.63 -36.91 25.31
N LEU A 184 -7.82 -36.68 24.70
CA LEU A 184 -8.62 -37.77 24.17
C LEU A 184 -7.90 -38.50 23.02
N GLN A 185 -7.29 -37.79 22.12
CA GLN A 185 -6.47 -38.38 21.05
C GLN A 185 -5.27 -39.15 21.60
N GLY A 186 -4.69 -38.71 22.71
CA GLY A 186 -3.58 -39.38 23.39
C GLY A 186 -3.94 -40.77 23.96
N LEU A 187 -5.23 -41.09 24.10
CA LEU A 187 -5.69 -42.43 24.49
C LEU A 187 -5.65 -43.44 23.33
N LEU A 188 -5.75 -42.96 22.09
CA LEU A 188 -5.85 -43.84 20.90
C LEU A 188 -4.66 -44.81 20.73
N PRO A 189 -3.39 -44.44 20.95
CA PRO A 189 -2.26 -45.37 20.89
C PRO A 189 -2.39 -46.52 21.92
N PHE A 190 -2.81 -46.20 23.15
CA PHE A 190 -2.99 -47.21 24.19
C PHE A 190 -4.13 -48.18 23.87
N ILE A 191 -5.20 -47.67 23.28
CA ILE A 191 -6.32 -48.45 22.80
C ILE A 191 -5.87 -49.37 21.65
N SER A 192 -5.11 -48.85 20.68
CA SER A 192 -4.57 -49.62 19.57
C SER A 192 -3.65 -50.75 20.08
N LYS A 193 -2.83 -50.47 21.09
CA LYS A 193 -2.03 -51.50 21.78
C LYS A 193 -2.91 -52.54 22.44
N ALA A 194 -3.94 -52.16 23.20
CA ALA A 194 -4.81 -53.07 23.94
C ALA A 194 -5.62 -53.99 23.01
N VAL A 195 -6.06 -53.50 21.84
CA VAL A 195 -6.73 -54.34 20.82
C VAL A 195 -5.84 -55.53 20.42
N ILE A 196 -4.55 -55.29 20.28
CA ILE A 196 -3.60 -56.31 19.79
C ILE A 196 -3.14 -57.22 20.93
N ASP A 197 -2.61 -56.64 22.01
CA ASP A 197 -1.95 -57.38 23.10
C ASP A 197 -2.98 -58.12 23.96
N VAL A 198 -4.22 -57.62 24.08
CA VAL A 198 -5.28 -58.30 24.83
C VAL A 198 -6.31 -58.94 23.88
N GLY A 199 -6.99 -58.14 23.03
CA GLY A 199 -8.09 -58.61 22.22
C GLY A 199 -7.72 -59.73 21.26
N ILE A 200 -6.64 -59.54 20.47
CA ILE A 200 -6.21 -60.55 19.48
C ILE A 200 -5.49 -61.72 20.14
N MET A 201 -4.55 -61.44 21.06
CA MET A 201 -3.77 -62.50 21.70
C MET A 201 -4.60 -63.42 22.59
N THR A 202 -5.67 -62.90 23.22
CA THR A 202 -6.61 -63.73 24.03
C THR A 202 -7.82 -64.20 23.24
N SER A 203 -7.98 -63.85 21.96
CA SER A 203 -9.11 -64.15 21.09
C SER A 203 -10.46 -63.69 21.67
N ASP A 204 -10.48 -62.58 22.45
CA ASP A 204 -11.70 -62.03 23.08
C ASP A 204 -12.39 -61.02 22.18
N VAL A 205 -13.39 -61.49 21.43
CA VAL A 205 -14.20 -60.64 20.51
C VAL A 205 -15.04 -59.63 21.29
N ASN A 206 -15.50 -59.97 22.50
CA ASN A 206 -16.31 -59.02 23.30
C ASN A 206 -15.49 -57.81 23.75
N PHE A 207 -14.24 -58.02 24.14
CA PHE A 207 -13.31 -56.96 24.46
C PHE A 207 -13.06 -56.06 23.25
N ILE A 208 -12.88 -56.63 22.05
CA ILE A 208 -12.69 -55.86 20.81
C ILE A 208 -13.93 -55.01 20.50
N ASN A 209 -15.14 -55.56 20.66
CA ASN A 209 -16.40 -54.82 20.46
C ASN A 209 -16.55 -53.66 21.45
N MET A 210 -16.21 -53.87 22.72
CA MET A 210 -16.22 -52.81 23.73
C MET A 210 -15.24 -51.66 23.37
N ILE A 211 -14.04 -51.99 22.92
CA ILE A 211 -13.05 -51.01 22.45
C ILE A 211 -13.54 -50.29 21.22
N LEU A 212 -14.19 -50.93 20.28
CA LEU A 212 -14.76 -50.31 19.09
C LEU A 212 -15.73 -49.16 19.49
N VAL A 213 -16.65 -49.45 20.42
CA VAL A 213 -17.59 -48.44 20.93
C VAL A 213 -16.83 -47.28 21.59
N GLY A 214 -15.82 -47.56 22.40
CA GLY A 214 -14.96 -46.55 23.02
C GLY A 214 -14.25 -45.66 21.98
N ASN A 215 -13.69 -46.28 20.94
CA ASN A 215 -13.05 -45.55 19.84
C ASN A 215 -14.03 -44.63 19.11
N VAL A 216 -15.24 -45.10 18.81
CA VAL A 216 -16.31 -44.29 18.17
C VAL A 216 -16.67 -43.11 19.07
N CYS A 217 -16.83 -43.33 20.38
CA CYS A 217 -17.11 -42.23 21.34
C CYS A 217 -15.99 -41.19 21.37
N ILE A 218 -14.72 -41.59 21.36
CA ILE A 218 -13.57 -40.68 21.32
C ILE A 218 -13.57 -39.88 19.98
N LEU A 219 -13.77 -40.57 18.86
CA LEU A 219 -13.82 -39.96 17.55
C LEU A 219 -14.91 -38.88 17.46
N VAL A 220 -16.14 -39.22 17.90
CA VAL A 220 -17.24 -38.24 17.95
C VAL A 220 -16.93 -37.07 18.88
N SER A 221 -16.34 -37.33 20.06
CA SER A 221 -15.96 -36.27 20.98
C SER A 221 -14.92 -35.30 20.38
N VAL A 222 -13.89 -35.85 19.74
CA VAL A 222 -12.85 -35.04 19.05
C VAL A 222 -13.45 -34.22 17.91
N MET A 223 -14.42 -34.81 17.18
CA MET A 223 -15.14 -34.12 16.10
C MET A 223 -15.96 -32.96 16.65
N VAL A 224 -16.69 -33.16 17.74
CA VAL A 224 -17.47 -32.10 18.41
C VAL A 224 -16.53 -30.94 18.90
N PHE A 225 -15.43 -31.32 19.55
CA PHE A 225 -14.44 -30.30 19.98
C PHE A 225 -13.85 -29.51 18.80
N SER A 226 -13.60 -30.19 17.66
CA SER A 226 -13.13 -29.50 16.46
C SER A 226 -14.16 -28.51 15.92
N ILE A 227 -15.44 -28.87 15.88
CA ILE A 227 -16.53 -27.99 15.44
C ILE A 227 -16.62 -26.77 16.38
N ILE A 228 -16.62 -26.99 17.69
CA ILE A 228 -16.68 -25.89 18.68
C ILE A 228 -15.49 -24.95 18.50
N ARG A 229 -14.28 -25.48 18.36
CA ARG A 229 -13.06 -24.72 18.08
C ARG A 229 -13.24 -23.85 16.83
N ASP A 230 -13.63 -24.45 15.72
CA ASP A 230 -13.71 -23.78 14.42
C ASP A 230 -14.77 -22.67 14.42
N TRP A 231 -15.88 -22.86 15.12
CA TRP A 231 -16.91 -21.83 15.33
C TRP A 231 -16.40 -20.62 16.12
N ILE A 232 -15.72 -20.87 17.23
CA ILE A 232 -15.15 -19.80 18.06
C ILE A 232 -14.08 -19.05 17.26
N LEU A 233 -13.20 -19.77 16.56
CA LEU A 233 -12.14 -19.20 15.75
C LEU A 233 -12.70 -18.36 14.60
N MET A 234 -13.72 -18.85 13.89
CA MET A 234 -14.40 -18.11 12.84
C MET A 234 -14.92 -16.76 13.35
N HIS A 235 -15.57 -16.76 14.53
CA HIS A 235 -16.11 -15.53 15.12
C HIS A 235 -15.03 -14.51 15.47
N ILE A 236 -13.93 -14.96 16.10
CA ILE A 236 -12.78 -14.10 16.43
C ILE A 236 -12.15 -13.54 15.14
N THR A 237 -11.92 -14.45 14.16
CA THR A 237 -11.31 -14.12 12.88
C THR A 237 -12.08 -13.03 12.15
N ALA A 238 -13.40 -13.18 12.02
CA ALA A 238 -14.22 -12.20 11.33
C ALA A 238 -14.11 -10.81 11.97
N ARG A 239 -14.22 -10.72 13.28
CA ARG A 239 -14.16 -9.43 13.99
C ARG A 239 -12.78 -8.77 13.95
N VAL A 240 -11.71 -9.54 14.17
CA VAL A 240 -10.33 -9.03 14.06
C VAL A 240 -10.03 -8.57 12.65
N ASN A 241 -10.50 -9.32 11.64
CA ASN A 241 -10.33 -8.94 10.23
C ASN A 241 -11.01 -7.61 9.91
N ILE A 242 -12.28 -7.45 10.32
CA ILE A 242 -13.01 -6.19 10.12
C ILE A 242 -12.29 -5.03 10.79
N ALA A 243 -11.84 -5.19 12.04
CA ALA A 243 -11.12 -4.15 12.76
C ALA A 243 -9.81 -3.74 12.06
N LEU A 244 -9.02 -4.72 11.61
CA LEU A 244 -7.76 -4.46 10.91
C LEU A 244 -7.95 -3.74 9.58
N ILE A 245 -8.96 -4.15 8.77
CA ILE A 245 -9.27 -3.50 7.48
C ILE A 245 -9.84 -2.09 7.72
N SER A 246 -10.73 -1.94 8.70
CA SER A 246 -11.29 -0.64 9.07
C SER A 246 -10.20 0.35 9.48
N ASP A 247 -9.28 -0.05 10.35
CA ASP A 247 -8.15 0.79 10.78
C ASP A 247 -7.24 1.17 9.60
N TYR A 248 -7.02 0.23 8.68
CA TYR A 248 -6.25 0.51 7.46
C TYR A 248 -6.96 1.52 6.56
N LEU A 249 -8.28 1.36 6.32
CA LEU A 249 -9.08 2.30 5.54
C LEU A 249 -9.14 3.69 6.18
N ILE A 250 -9.33 3.76 7.50
CA ILE A 250 -9.33 5.02 8.26
C ILE A 250 -7.98 5.72 8.07
N LYS A 251 -6.86 4.97 8.22
CA LYS A 251 -5.53 5.54 8.03
C LYS A 251 -5.32 6.00 6.59
N LEU A 252 -5.73 5.19 5.60
CA LEU A 252 -5.62 5.55 4.19
C LEU A 252 -6.37 6.86 3.88
N MET A 253 -7.60 7.02 4.41
CA MET A 253 -8.41 8.24 4.22
C MET A 253 -7.84 9.47 4.93
N ARG A 254 -6.96 9.30 5.92
CA ARG A 254 -6.28 10.40 6.62
C ARG A 254 -4.99 10.84 5.95
N LEU A 255 -4.52 10.12 4.94
CA LEU A 255 -3.30 10.47 4.23
C LEU A 255 -3.53 11.66 3.28
N PRO A 256 -2.49 12.50 3.06
CA PRO A 256 -2.57 13.65 2.17
C PRO A 256 -2.77 13.21 0.70
N VAL A 257 -3.37 14.09 -0.09
CA VAL A 257 -3.62 13.84 -1.53
C VAL A 257 -2.33 13.53 -2.30
N THR A 258 -1.22 14.15 -1.91
CA THR A 258 0.11 13.91 -2.49
C THR A 258 0.53 12.45 -2.44
N PHE A 259 0.12 11.69 -1.42
CA PHE A 259 0.37 10.25 -1.34
C PHE A 259 -0.28 9.51 -2.51
N PHE A 260 -1.56 9.81 -2.81
CA PHE A 260 -2.31 9.15 -3.88
C PHE A 260 -1.85 9.56 -5.27
N GLU A 261 -1.37 10.79 -5.41
CA GLU A 261 -0.83 11.28 -6.68
C GLU A 261 0.53 10.65 -7.02
N ASN A 262 1.33 10.33 -6.02
CA ASN A 262 2.67 9.76 -6.21
C ASN A 262 2.71 8.23 -6.23
N LYS A 263 1.62 7.54 -5.86
CA LYS A 263 1.54 6.07 -5.83
C LYS A 263 0.73 5.51 -6.99
N LEU A 264 1.14 4.36 -7.49
CA LEU A 264 0.35 3.60 -8.45
C LEU A 264 -0.87 2.98 -7.75
N LEU A 265 -2.02 3.03 -8.39
CA LEU A 265 -3.25 2.44 -7.83
C LEU A 265 -3.11 0.94 -7.59
N GLY A 266 -2.39 0.22 -8.46
CA GLY A 266 -2.10 -1.20 -8.30
C GLY A 266 -1.31 -1.51 -7.02
N ASP A 267 -0.36 -0.67 -6.63
CA ASP A 267 0.40 -0.83 -5.38
C ASP A 267 -0.50 -0.68 -4.15
N ILE A 268 -1.42 0.29 -4.17
CA ILE A 268 -2.37 0.50 -3.07
C ILE A 268 -3.33 -0.69 -2.94
N LEU A 269 -3.86 -1.19 -4.06
CA LEU A 269 -4.75 -2.36 -4.08
C LEU A 269 -4.02 -3.63 -3.65
N GLN A 270 -2.77 -3.82 -4.07
CA GLN A 270 -1.95 -4.98 -3.67
C GLN A 270 -1.66 -4.97 -2.16
N ARG A 271 -1.42 -3.80 -1.57
CA ARG A 271 -1.26 -3.66 -0.11
C ARG A 271 -2.55 -3.98 0.66
N ALA A 272 -3.70 -3.67 0.08
CA ALA A 272 -4.97 -4.12 0.64
C ALA A 272 -5.11 -5.65 0.63
N GLN A 273 -4.58 -6.34 -0.41
CA GLN A 273 -4.53 -7.81 -0.47
C GLN A 273 -3.49 -8.42 0.48
N ASP A 274 -2.39 -7.73 0.77
CA ASP A 274 -1.40 -8.17 1.77
C ASP A 274 -2.02 -8.42 3.15
N HIS A 275 -3.14 -7.75 3.45
CA HIS A 275 -3.92 -7.98 4.66
C HIS A 275 -4.40 -9.43 4.80
N GLU A 276 -4.76 -10.10 3.69
CA GLU A 276 -5.15 -11.51 3.73
C GLU A 276 -4.00 -12.43 4.17
N ARG A 277 -2.76 -12.14 3.78
CA ARG A 277 -1.59 -12.90 4.20
C ARG A 277 -1.36 -12.79 5.71
N ILE A 278 -1.51 -11.59 6.26
CA ILE A 278 -1.41 -11.34 7.71
C ILE A 278 -2.54 -12.07 8.43
N ARG A 279 -3.78 -11.96 7.94
CA ARG A 279 -4.94 -12.67 8.49
C ARG A 279 -4.70 -14.19 8.52
N ASN A 280 -4.31 -14.77 7.39
CA ASN A 280 -4.09 -16.21 7.27
C ASN A 280 -2.97 -16.70 8.20
N PHE A 281 -1.89 -15.93 8.35
CA PHE A 281 -0.84 -16.24 9.30
C PHE A 281 -1.36 -16.26 10.73
N ILE A 282 -2.08 -15.22 11.15
CA ILE A 282 -2.53 -15.08 12.52
C ILE A 282 -3.61 -16.13 12.85
N MET A 283 -4.59 -16.31 11.96
CA MET A 283 -5.79 -17.09 12.23
C MET A 283 -5.61 -18.58 11.98
N ASN A 284 -4.96 -18.94 10.88
CA ASN A 284 -4.84 -20.33 10.51
C ASN A 284 -3.54 -20.95 11.04
N ASN A 285 -2.39 -20.27 10.80
CA ASN A 285 -1.11 -20.90 11.07
C ASN A 285 -0.65 -20.75 12.53
N SER A 286 -0.89 -19.60 13.16
CA SER A 286 -0.46 -19.39 14.55
C SER A 286 -1.27 -20.21 15.54
N LEU A 287 -2.59 -20.30 15.34
CA LEU A 287 -3.48 -21.11 16.19
C LEU A 287 -3.29 -22.61 15.95
N ALA A 288 -3.12 -23.00 14.69
CA ALA A 288 -2.78 -24.40 14.36
C ALA A 288 -1.44 -24.82 15.00
N LEU A 289 -0.46 -23.91 15.08
CA LEU A 289 0.80 -24.16 15.75
C LEU A 289 0.61 -24.43 17.24
N VAL A 290 -0.20 -23.62 17.93
CA VAL A 290 -0.47 -23.83 19.37
C VAL A 290 -1.04 -25.23 19.62
N PHE A 291 -2.08 -25.62 18.85
CA PHE A 291 -2.65 -26.97 18.91
C PHE A 291 -1.61 -28.05 18.60
N SER A 292 -0.91 -27.91 17.49
CA SER A 292 0.10 -28.88 17.07
C SER A 292 1.23 -29.01 18.07
N SER A 293 1.57 -27.93 18.81
CA SER A 293 2.57 -27.99 19.87
C SER A 293 2.11 -28.85 21.03
N PHE A 294 0.84 -28.77 21.46
CA PHE A 294 0.28 -29.66 22.49
C PHE A 294 0.31 -31.11 22.02
N THR A 295 -0.17 -31.36 20.79
CA THR A 295 -0.16 -32.68 20.20
C THR A 295 1.27 -33.23 20.13
N PHE A 296 2.22 -32.44 19.65
CA PHE A 296 3.62 -32.83 19.56
C PHE A 296 4.22 -33.20 20.92
N VAL A 297 3.98 -32.38 21.96
CA VAL A 297 4.49 -32.64 23.31
C VAL A 297 3.89 -33.90 23.91
N VAL A 298 2.56 -34.06 23.84
CA VAL A 298 1.87 -35.24 24.41
C VAL A 298 2.36 -36.52 23.73
N PHE A 299 2.35 -36.58 22.40
CA PHE A 299 2.76 -37.82 21.68
C PHE A 299 4.28 -38.06 21.77
N SER A 300 5.12 -37.01 21.88
CA SER A 300 6.55 -37.17 22.15
C SER A 300 6.82 -37.78 23.51
N ILE A 301 6.07 -37.37 24.56
CA ILE A 301 6.17 -37.97 25.90
C ILE A 301 5.73 -39.44 25.86
N ILE A 302 4.63 -39.75 25.20
CA ILE A 302 4.15 -41.14 25.08
C ILE A 302 5.20 -41.99 24.35
N LEU A 303 5.79 -41.49 23.25
CA LEU A 303 6.83 -42.20 22.50
C LEU A 303 8.09 -42.43 23.37
N LEU A 304 8.50 -41.44 24.18
CA LEU A 304 9.62 -41.56 25.11
C LEU A 304 9.39 -42.59 26.22
N ILE A 305 8.14 -42.71 26.70
CA ILE A 305 7.73 -43.73 27.70
C ILE A 305 7.78 -45.12 27.06
N TYR A 306 7.46 -45.27 25.78
CA TYR A 306 7.49 -46.57 25.11
C TYR A 306 8.91 -47.08 24.89
N ASP A 307 9.77 -46.27 24.26
CA ASP A 307 11.20 -46.56 24.06
C ASP A 307 11.99 -45.30 23.76
N ALA A 308 13.03 -45.01 24.56
CA ALA A 308 13.90 -43.83 24.40
C ALA A 308 14.73 -43.88 23.10
N LYS A 309 15.09 -45.06 22.59
CA LYS A 309 15.84 -45.22 21.35
C LYS A 309 14.99 -44.85 20.13
N ILE A 310 13.70 -45.27 20.12
CA ILE A 310 12.73 -44.94 19.08
C ILE A 310 12.53 -43.41 19.06
N PHE A 311 12.36 -42.82 20.25
CA PHE A 311 12.26 -41.34 20.37
C PHE A 311 13.51 -40.62 19.84
N ALA A 312 14.71 -41.11 20.11
CA ALA A 312 15.95 -40.52 19.61
C ALA A 312 16.05 -40.58 18.07
N ILE A 313 15.66 -41.67 17.44
CA ILE A 313 15.61 -41.79 15.97
C ILE A 313 14.60 -40.80 15.39
N PHE A 314 13.39 -40.73 16.00
CA PHE A 314 12.35 -39.77 15.60
C PHE A 314 12.84 -38.31 15.73
N ALA A 315 13.44 -37.94 16.88
CA ALA A 315 13.93 -36.58 17.11
C ALA A 315 15.04 -36.18 16.14
N PHE A 316 16.00 -37.09 15.88
CA PHE A 316 17.07 -36.84 14.91
C PHE A 316 16.54 -36.66 13.48
N GLY A 317 15.68 -37.56 13.01
CA GLY A 317 15.06 -37.44 11.69
C GLY A 317 14.19 -36.20 11.54
N SER A 318 13.45 -35.81 12.60
CA SER A 318 12.66 -34.58 12.60
C SER A 318 13.54 -33.32 12.60
N PHE A 319 14.67 -33.34 13.27
CA PHE A 319 15.66 -32.25 13.21
C PHE A 319 16.23 -32.09 11.80
N LEU A 320 16.61 -33.18 11.13
CA LEU A 320 17.06 -33.13 9.73
C LEU A 320 15.99 -32.60 8.79
N TYR A 321 14.73 -33.03 8.98
CA TYR A 321 13.58 -32.56 8.21
C TYR A 321 13.38 -31.05 8.35
N VAL A 322 13.36 -30.52 9.57
CA VAL A 322 13.22 -29.08 9.82
C VAL A 322 14.39 -28.31 9.23
N THR A 323 15.63 -28.77 9.44
CA THR A 323 16.83 -28.10 8.92
C THR A 323 16.80 -28.03 7.39
N TRP A 324 16.42 -29.11 6.72
CA TRP A 324 16.24 -29.13 5.27
C TRP A 324 15.28 -28.05 4.80
N VAL A 325 14.13 -27.92 5.40
CA VAL A 325 13.12 -26.92 5.00
C VAL A 325 13.60 -25.49 5.27
N LEU A 326 14.26 -25.25 6.40
CA LEU A 326 14.76 -23.91 6.75
C LEU A 326 15.82 -23.38 5.76
N MET A 327 16.59 -24.26 5.11
CA MET A 327 17.57 -23.87 4.09
C MET A 327 16.96 -23.12 2.90
N PHE A 328 15.69 -23.39 2.58
CA PHE A 328 15.01 -22.76 1.43
C PHE A 328 14.39 -21.40 1.74
N LEU A 329 14.33 -20.96 3.01
CA LEU A 329 13.65 -19.71 3.40
C LEU A 329 14.22 -18.47 2.68
N ASN A 330 15.52 -18.37 2.55
CA ASN A 330 16.17 -17.23 1.89
C ASN A 330 15.86 -17.17 0.39
N ILE A 331 15.80 -18.33 -0.27
CA ILE A 331 15.45 -18.44 -1.69
C ILE A 331 13.99 -18.04 -1.88
N ARG A 332 13.10 -18.54 -1.02
CA ARG A 332 11.66 -18.19 -1.04
C ARG A 332 11.44 -16.69 -0.84
N LYS A 333 12.14 -16.07 0.10
CA LYS A 333 12.07 -14.63 0.33
C LYS A 333 12.38 -13.84 -0.95
N LYS A 334 13.45 -14.22 -1.66
CA LYS A 334 13.85 -13.56 -2.91
C LYS A 334 12.79 -13.72 -4.00
N LEU A 335 12.24 -14.93 -4.16
CA LEU A 335 11.20 -15.21 -5.15
C LEU A 335 9.88 -14.49 -4.84
N ASP A 336 9.51 -14.36 -3.55
CA ASP A 336 8.30 -13.64 -3.15
C ASP A 336 8.36 -12.14 -3.50
N TRP A 337 9.53 -11.50 -3.35
CA TRP A 337 9.73 -10.12 -3.77
C TRP A 337 9.57 -9.95 -5.29
N GLN A 338 10.18 -10.83 -6.09
CA GLN A 338 10.05 -10.81 -7.55
C GLN A 338 8.60 -11.05 -8.00
N TYR A 339 7.92 -11.98 -7.35
CA TYR A 339 6.52 -12.27 -7.61
C TYR A 339 5.61 -11.06 -7.30
N PHE A 340 5.85 -10.42 -6.15
CA PHE A 340 5.08 -9.25 -5.74
C PHE A 340 5.19 -8.10 -6.75
N GLU A 341 6.38 -7.78 -7.19
CA GLU A 341 6.61 -6.72 -8.17
C GLU A 341 5.82 -6.96 -9.47
N LEU A 342 5.89 -8.18 -10.00
CA LEU A 342 5.19 -8.54 -11.23
C LEU A 342 3.67 -8.56 -11.06
N ILE A 343 3.16 -8.98 -9.91
CA ILE A 343 1.71 -8.94 -9.61
C ILE A 343 1.22 -7.50 -9.51
N SER A 344 1.97 -6.60 -8.87
CA SER A 344 1.65 -5.17 -8.81
C SER A 344 1.59 -4.54 -10.21
N GLN A 345 2.59 -4.84 -11.06
CA GLN A 345 2.60 -4.41 -12.47
C GLN A 345 1.40 -4.95 -13.24
N ASN A 346 1.07 -6.23 -13.08
CA ASN A 346 -0.09 -6.84 -13.72
C ASN A 346 -1.40 -6.16 -13.28
N GLN A 347 -1.55 -5.86 -12.00
CA GLN A 347 -2.75 -5.23 -11.47
C GLN A 347 -2.90 -3.78 -11.95
N SER A 348 -1.82 -3.01 -11.97
CA SER A 348 -1.80 -1.66 -12.54
C SER A 348 -2.17 -1.68 -14.01
N TYR A 349 -1.68 -2.67 -14.76
CA TYR A 349 -1.97 -2.85 -16.18
C TYR A 349 -3.45 -3.14 -16.45
N TRP A 350 -4.08 -3.98 -15.62
CA TRP A 350 -5.51 -4.25 -15.69
C TRP A 350 -6.35 -2.99 -15.44
N VAL A 351 -6.05 -2.25 -14.37
CA VAL A 351 -6.75 -1.02 -14.03
C VAL A 351 -6.65 -0.01 -15.18
N GLU A 352 -5.44 0.21 -15.71
CA GLU A 352 -5.21 1.12 -16.85
C GLU A 352 -5.98 0.68 -18.08
N THR A 353 -5.93 -0.61 -18.43
CA THR A 353 -6.58 -1.15 -19.64
C THR A 353 -8.10 -1.00 -19.58
N VAL A 354 -8.70 -1.31 -18.42
CA VAL A 354 -10.15 -1.17 -18.26
C VAL A 354 -10.57 0.31 -18.23
N SER A 355 -9.79 1.18 -17.59
CA SER A 355 -10.07 2.61 -17.52
C SER A 355 -9.96 3.30 -18.89
N ALA A 356 -9.07 2.84 -19.76
CA ALA A 356 -8.81 3.39 -21.09
C ALA A 356 -9.49 2.58 -22.22
N ILE A 357 -10.52 1.76 -21.92
CA ILE A 357 -11.09 0.83 -22.89
C ILE A 357 -11.68 1.53 -24.12
N GLN A 358 -12.23 2.74 -23.96
CA GLN A 358 -12.78 3.52 -25.06
C GLN A 358 -11.69 3.93 -26.06
N ASP A 359 -10.58 4.46 -25.55
CA ASP A 359 -9.44 4.87 -26.39
C ASP A 359 -8.81 3.66 -27.08
N ILE A 360 -8.67 2.54 -26.37
CA ILE A 360 -8.16 1.29 -26.92
C ILE A 360 -9.01 0.86 -28.12
N LYS A 361 -10.36 0.97 -28.02
CA LYS A 361 -11.29 0.63 -29.09
C LYS A 361 -11.23 1.60 -30.25
N ILE A 362 -11.20 2.92 -29.98
CA ILE A 362 -11.15 3.96 -31.02
C ILE A 362 -9.88 3.83 -31.86
N TYR A 363 -8.74 3.54 -31.22
CA TYR A 363 -7.44 3.46 -31.90
C TYR A 363 -7.06 2.05 -32.36
N ASN A 364 -7.96 1.04 -32.23
CA ASN A 364 -7.68 -0.37 -32.54
C ASN A 364 -6.39 -0.90 -31.88
N TYR A 365 -6.16 -0.50 -30.63
CA TYR A 365 -4.91 -0.75 -29.90
C TYR A 365 -4.92 -2.07 -29.10
N GLU A 366 -5.97 -2.90 -29.26
CA GLU A 366 -6.18 -4.13 -28.48
C GLU A 366 -5.04 -5.13 -28.63
N ARG A 367 -4.51 -5.30 -29.85
CA ARG A 367 -3.46 -6.27 -30.15
C ARG A 367 -2.16 -5.91 -29.42
N ALA A 368 -1.75 -4.65 -29.46
CA ALA A 368 -0.53 -4.19 -28.82
C ALA A 368 -0.65 -4.24 -27.29
N ARG A 369 -1.83 -3.86 -26.75
CA ARG A 369 -2.11 -3.98 -25.30
C ARG A 369 -2.06 -5.43 -24.84
N ARG A 370 -2.67 -6.37 -25.59
CA ARG A 370 -2.61 -7.80 -25.27
C ARG A 370 -1.18 -8.31 -25.22
N TRP A 371 -0.36 -8.00 -26.22
CA TRP A 371 1.04 -8.45 -26.25
C TRP A 371 1.86 -7.93 -25.07
N ARG A 372 1.64 -6.69 -24.68
CA ARG A 372 2.31 -6.12 -23.50
C ARG A 372 1.89 -6.81 -22.20
N TRP A 373 0.63 -7.19 -22.09
CA TRP A 373 0.15 -8.00 -20.97
C TRP A 373 0.73 -9.42 -21.02
N GLU A 374 0.79 -10.03 -22.18
CA GLU A 374 1.40 -11.36 -22.36
C GLU A 374 2.89 -11.36 -21.97
N GLU A 375 3.61 -10.29 -22.19
CA GLU A 375 5.00 -10.12 -21.71
C GLU A 375 5.08 -10.17 -20.17
N ILE A 376 4.17 -9.46 -19.47
CA ILE A 376 4.07 -9.53 -18.01
C ILE A 376 3.76 -10.96 -17.57
N GLN A 377 2.83 -11.64 -18.24
CA GLN A 377 2.48 -13.04 -17.94
C GLN A 377 3.65 -13.99 -18.19
N ALA A 378 4.44 -13.78 -19.22
CA ALA A 378 5.64 -14.57 -19.49
C ALA A 378 6.68 -14.42 -18.34
N LYS A 379 6.89 -13.19 -17.85
CA LYS A 379 7.76 -12.95 -16.68
C LYS A 379 7.21 -13.62 -15.42
N LEU A 380 5.90 -13.52 -15.16
CA LEU A 380 5.20 -14.20 -14.05
C LEU A 380 5.35 -15.72 -14.16
N TYR A 381 5.16 -16.29 -15.35
CA TYR A 381 5.35 -17.72 -15.59
C TYR A 381 6.77 -18.19 -15.23
N HIS A 382 7.80 -17.42 -15.62
CA HIS A 382 9.18 -17.76 -15.27
C HIS A 382 9.43 -17.74 -13.75
N VAL A 383 8.86 -16.77 -13.03
CA VAL A 383 8.96 -16.74 -11.56
C VAL A 383 8.19 -17.88 -10.94
N ASN A 384 6.94 -18.15 -11.38
CA ASN A 384 6.12 -19.25 -10.90
C ASN A 384 6.77 -20.61 -11.13
N LYS A 385 7.42 -20.81 -12.30
CA LYS A 385 8.20 -22.03 -12.59
C LYS A 385 9.34 -22.23 -11.59
N ARG A 386 10.06 -21.15 -11.22
CA ARG A 386 11.13 -21.22 -10.19
C ARG A 386 10.54 -21.50 -8.81
N VAL A 387 9.43 -20.86 -8.44
CA VAL A 387 8.73 -21.12 -7.18
C VAL A 387 8.30 -22.58 -7.11
N LEU A 388 7.71 -23.13 -8.18
CA LEU A 388 7.29 -24.53 -8.26
C LEU A 388 8.49 -25.48 -8.12
N ALA A 389 9.60 -25.19 -8.83
CA ALA A 389 10.82 -26.01 -8.74
C ALA A 389 11.37 -26.05 -7.32
N VAL A 390 11.47 -24.88 -6.65
CA VAL A 390 11.95 -24.78 -5.26
C VAL A 390 11.00 -25.53 -4.32
N ASN A 391 9.68 -25.40 -4.48
CA ASN A 391 8.68 -26.11 -3.69
C ASN A 391 8.80 -27.62 -3.87
N ASN A 392 8.93 -28.09 -5.13
CA ASN A 392 9.05 -29.52 -5.42
C ASN A 392 10.34 -30.11 -4.84
N ILE A 393 11.50 -29.45 -5.02
CA ILE A 393 12.78 -29.92 -4.46
C ILE A 393 12.68 -29.98 -2.92
N GLN A 394 12.15 -28.95 -2.29
CA GLN A 394 11.97 -28.90 -0.84
C GLN A 394 11.05 -30.00 -0.36
N ASN A 395 9.87 -30.19 -0.99
CA ASN A 395 8.88 -31.18 -0.57
C ASN A 395 9.37 -32.60 -0.81
N LEU A 396 10.00 -32.87 -1.96
CA LEU A 396 10.57 -34.18 -2.25
C LEU A 396 11.67 -34.56 -1.25
N GLY A 397 12.59 -33.65 -0.96
CA GLY A 397 13.65 -33.91 0.02
C GLY A 397 13.10 -34.07 1.45
N ALA A 398 12.13 -33.24 1.84
CA ALA A 398 11.47 -33.37 3.13
C ALA A 398 10.72 -34.70 3.27
N HIS A 399 9.96 -35.11 2.22
CA HIS A 399 9.26 -36.39 2.20
C HIS A 399 10.23 -37.55 2.23
N PHE A 400 11.34 -37.48 1.49
CA PHE A 400 12.36 -38.53 1.51
C PHE A 400 12.98 -38.71 2.91
N ILE A 401 13.32 -37.64 3.59
CA ILE A 401 13.83 -37.66 4.97
C ILE A 401 12.81 -38.31 5.92
N ASP A 402 11.53 -37.91 5.78
CA ASP A 402 10.43 -38.44 6.60
C ASP A 402 10.23 -39.94 6.37
N GLN A 403 10.23 -40.38 5.13
CA GLN A 403 10.09 -41.80 4.81
C GLN A 403 11.26 -42.66 5.33
N ILE A 404 12.52 -42.17 5.16
CA ILE A 404 13.68 -42.88 5.74
C ILE A 404 13.57 -42.97 7.25
N LYS A 405 13.19 -41.88 7.93
CA LYS A 405 12.97 -41.86 9.39
C LYS A 405 11.93 -42.95 9.78
N ASN A 406 10.79 -42.96 9.10
CA ASN A 406 9.72 -43.93 9.38
C ASN A 406 10.15 -45.38 9.11
N MET A 407 10.91 -45.63 8.02
CA MET A 407 11.47 -46.96 7.73
C MET A 407 12.46 -47.43 8.81
N CYS A 408 13.39 -46.53 9.23
CA CYS A 408 14.32 -46.86 10.30
C CYS A 408 13.61 -47.20 11.62
N ILE A 409 12.57 -46.46 11.98
CA ILE A 409 11.78 -46.71 13.20
C ILE A 409 11.05 -48.04 13.06
N THR A 410 10.42 -48.31 11.91
CA THR A 410 9.70 -49.58 11.67
C THR A 410 10.67 -50.78 11.77
N PHE A 411 11.86 -50.66 11.14
CA PHE A 411 12.87 -51.71 11.22
C PHE A 411 13.35 -51.95 12.66
N PHE A 412 13.63 -50.87 13.40
CA PHE A 412 14.04 -50.96 14.80
C PHE A 412 12.93 -51.58 15.68
N CYS A 413 11.68 -51.19 15.50
CA CYS A 413 10.56 -51.77 16.23
C CYS A 413 10.40 -53.28 15.90
N ALA A 414 10.53 -53.67 14.63
CA ALA A 414 10.42 -55.06 14.22
C ALA A 414 11.53 -55.95 14.84
N THR A 415 12.79 -55.45 14.86
CA THR A 415 13.89 -56.17 15.53
C THR A 415 13.67 -56.28 17.03
N ALA A 416 13.22 -55.23 17.70
CA ALA A 416 12.94 -55.23 19.14
C ALA A 416 11.76 -56.15 19.51
N VAL A 417 10.77 -56.36 18.60
CA VAL A 417 9.71 -57.36 18.78
C VAL A 417 10.27 -58.78 18.66
N ILE A 418 11.18 -59.04 17.70
CA ILE A 418 11.80 -60.39 17.53
C ILE A 418 12.67 -60.72 18.74
N GLU A 419 13.40 -59.75 19.30
CA GLU A 419 14.23 -59.88 20.49
C GLU A 419 13.39 -60.03 21.77
N GLY A 420 12.09 -59.71 21.75
CA GLY A 420 11.18 -59.80 22.88
C GLY A 420 11.18 -58.58 23.79
N ASP A 421 11.87 -57.49 23.44
CA ASP A 421 11.97 -56.26 24.23
C ASP A 421 10.65 -55.49 24.24
N ILE A 422 9.88 -55.53 23.14
CA ILE A 422 8.58 -54.85 23.01
C ILE A 422 7.51 -55.78 22.46
N THR A 423 6.24 -55.50 22.80
CA THR A 423 5.11 -56.25 22.26
C THR A 423 4.74 -55.85 20.85
N TYR A 424 4.06 -56.74 20.12
CA TYR A 424 3.54 -56.42 18.80
C TYR A 424 2.56 -55.21 18.83
N GLY A 425 1.75 -55.11 19.91
CA GLY A 425 0.87 -53.96 20.14
C GLY A 425 1.61 -52.62 20.32
N ILE A 426 2.80 -52.63 20.96
CA ILE A 426 3.66 -51.46 21.07
C ILE A 426 4.18 -51.01 19.69
N MET A 427 4.56 -51.94 18.81
CA MET A 427 5.00 -51.66 17.46
C MET A 427 3.91 -50.91 16.66
N ILE A 428 2.68 -51.41 16.66
CA ILE A 428 1.55 -50.81 15.96
C ILE A 428 1.18 -49.46 16.58
N SER A 429 1.17 -49.37 17.90
CA SER A 429 0.94 -48.12 18.63
C SER A 429 1.99 -47.06 18.28
N THR A 430 3.25 -47.43 18.16
CA THR A 430 4.34 -46.58 17.74
C THR A 430 4.12 -46.01 16.31
N GLN A 431 3.67 -46.87 15.37
CA GLN A 431 3.33 -46.42 14.02
C GLN A 431 2.19 -45.38 14.04
N PHE A 432 1.19 -45.58 14.88
CA PHE A 432 0.09 -44.64 15.09
C PHE A 432 0.59 -43.31 15.65
N ILE A 433 1.47 -43.33 16.68
CA ILE A 433 2.07 -42.12 17.28
C ILE A 433 2.88 -41.33 16.25
N ILE A 434 3.69 -41.98 15.44
CA ILE A 434 4.48 -41.34 14.39
C ILE A 434 3.56 -40.63 13.37
N GLY A 435 2.47 -41.33 12.97
CA GLY A 435 1.45 -40.72 12.11
C GLY A 435 0.87 -39.42 12.72
N MET A 436 0.59 -39.42 14.03
CA MET A 436 0.09 -38.26 14.75
C MET A 436 1.13 -37.13 14.93
N LEU A 437 2.42 -37.45 14.99
CA LEU A 437 3.52 -36.50 15.12
C LEU A 437 3.90 -35.82 13.81
N ASN A 438 3.62 -36.42 12.65
CA ASN A 438 3.93 -35.83 11.35
C ASN A 438 3.10 -34.57 11.06
N GLY A 439 1.84 -34.52 11.50
CA GLY A 439 0.97 -33.33 11.38
C GLY A 439 1.56 -32.08 12.03
N PRO A 440 1.91 -32.10 13.31
CA PRO A 440 2.61 -31.02 14.02
C PRO A 440 3.88 -30.51 13.34
N LEU A 441 4.71 -31.40 12.80
CA LEU A 441 5.93 -31.01 12.09
C LEU A 441 5.62 -30.19 10.84
N VAL A 442 4.63 -30.61 10.04
CA VAL A 442 4.19 -29.88 8.86
C VAL A 442 3.59 -28.52 9.25
N GLN A 443 2.82 -28.45 10.35
CA GLN A 443 2.25 -27.19 10.85
C GLN A 443 3.32 -26.22 11.33
N PHE A 444 4.36 -26.70 12.01
CA PHE A 444 5.50 -25.87 12.39
C PHE A 444 6.17 -25.23 11.19
N ILE A 445 6.39 -25.98 10.10
CA ILE A 445 6.97 -25.48 8.87
C ILE A 445 6.06 -24.45 8.19
N ASN A 446 4.77 -24.76 8.09
CA ASN A 446 3.78 -23.83 7.52
C ASN A 446 3.73 -22.53 8.31
N PHE A 447 3.85 -22.59 9.63
CA PHE A 447 3.96 -21.42 10.48
C PHE A 447 5.20 -20.59 10.16
N VAL A 448 6.38 -21.19 10.05
CA VAL A 448 7.63 -20.47 9.75
C VAL A 448 7.56 -19.78 8.39
N ILE A 449 7.06 -20.48 7.36
CA ILE A 449 6.89 -19.95 6.01
C ILE A 449 5.87 -18.79 6.01
N SER A 450 4.72 -18.99 6.63
CA SER A 450 3.66 -17.99 6.70
C SER A 450 4.07 -16.78 7.55
N ALA A 451 4.86 -16.98 8.61
CA ALA A 451 5.44 -15.91 9.41
C ALA A 451 6.37 -15.03 8.57
N GLN A 452 7.16 -15.64 7.69
CA GLN A 452 8.01 -14.90 6.76
C GLN A 452 7.19 -14.03 5.80
N TYR A 453 6.14 -14.59 5.18
CA TYR A 453 5.25 -13.81 4.29
C TYR A 453 4.48 -12.74 5.04
N ALA A 454 3.93 -13.06 6.21
CA ALA A 454 3.24 -12.10 7.05
C ALA A 454 4.14 -10.95 7.50
N LYS A 455 5.41 -11.24 7.84
CA LYS A 455 6.40 -10.21 8.18
C LYS A 455 6.63 -9.23 7.04
N ILE A 456 6.77 -9.71 5.80
CA ILE A 456 6.95 -8.87 4.62
C ILE A 456 5.71 -8.01 4.38
N SER A 457 4.52 -8.62 4.37
CA SER A 457 3.25 -7.91 4.19
C SER A 457 2.99 -6.89 5.30
N PHE A 458 3.37 -7.23 6.54
CA PHE A 458 3.27 -6.32 7.67
C PHE A 458 4.19 -5.10 7.55
N LEU A 459 5.43 -5.29 7.11
CA LEU A 459 6.37 -4.17 6.89
C LEU A 459 5.80 -3.18 5.86
N ARG A 460 5.21 -3.69 4.77
CA ARG A 460 4.55 -2.86 3.73
C ARG A 460 3.34 -2.10 4.27
N MET A 461 2.51 -2.77 5.06
CA MET A 461 1.32 -2.16 5.65
C MET A 461 1.66 -1.14 6.75
N ASN A 462 2.71 -1.43 7.54
CA ASN A 462 3.17 -0.55 8.59
C ASN A 462 3.80 0.74 8.05
N GLU A 463 4.36 0.71 6.86
CA GLU A 463 4.83 1.89 6.14
C GLU A 463 3.71 2.93 6.00
N ILE A 464 2.51 2.53 5.56
CA ILE A 464 1.35 3.43 5.47
C ILE A 464 0.92 3.94 6.84
N ARG A 465 0.99 3.11 7.88
CA ARG A 465 0.63 3.50 9.24
C ARG A 465 1.55 4.55 9.85
N GLN A 466 2.82 4.57 9.44
CA GLN A 466 3.84 5.50 9.95
C GLN A 466 3.82 6.86 9.24
N LEU A 467 3.14 6.98 8.09
CA LEU A 467 2.99 8.26 7.42
C LEU A 467 2.22 9.25 8.31
N GLU A 468 2.60 10.50 8.26
CA GLU A 468 1.88 11.57 8.97
C GLU A 468 0.48 11.74 8.40
N ASP A 469 -0.48 12.04 9.26
CA ASP A 469 -1.85 12.33 8.83
C ASP A 469 -1.89 13.70 8.13
N GLU A 470 -2.80 13.86 7.18
CA GLU A 470 -2.97 15.09 6.42
C GLU A 470 -3.17 16.32 7.35
N GLN A 471 -3.90 16.15 8.44
CA GLN A 471 -4.12 17.21 9.41
C GLN A 471 -2.84 17.64 10.11
N ASP A 472 -1.95 16.70 10.46
CA ASP A 472 -0.69 16.99 11.14
C ASP A 472 0.29 17.68 10.21
N LEU A 473 0.32 17.28 8.92
CA LEU A 473 1.16 17.90 7.88
C LEU A 473 0.72 19.32 7.53
N LEU A 474 -0.60 19.57 7.45
CA LEU A 474 -1.17 20.82 6.95
C LEU A 474 -1.52 21.82 8.05
N SER A 475 -1.47 21.42 9.34
CA SER A 475 -1.83 22.27 10.48
C SER A 475 -0.62 22.49 11.39
N VAL A 476 -0.36 23.75 11.72
CA VAL A 476 0.68 24.17 12.69
C VAL A 476 -0.02 24.57 14.00
N GLY A 477 -0.89 23.72 14.49
CA GLY A 477 -1.73 23.98 15.67
C GLY A 477 -3.21 23.71 15.37
N SER A 478 -4.06 23.75 16.37
CA SER A 478 -5.51 23.53 16.20
C SER A 478 -6.28 24.60 16.96
N THR A 479 -6.31 25.83 16.44
CA THR A 479 -7.23 26.81 17.01
C THR A 479 -8.64 26.65 16.43
N THR A 480 -9.63 26.76 17.28
CA THR A 480 -11.04 26.80 16.91
C THR A 480 -11.58 28.22 16.86
N ILE A 481 -10.80 29.21 17.29
CA ILE A 481 -11.18 30.62 17.30
C ILE A 481 -10.93 31.18 15.90
N LEU A 482 -11.98 31.60 15.23
CA LEU A 482 -11.92 32.23 13.91
C LEU A 482 -11.79 33.74 14.03
N PRO A 483 -11.07 34.42 13.13
CA PRO A 483 -11.02 35.87 13.09
C PRO A 483 -12.39 36.44 12.68
N THR A 484 -12.64 37.67 13.07
CA THR A 484 -13.88 38.38 12.71
C THR A 484 -13.95 38.79 11.25
N LYS A 485 -12.81 39.12 10.64
CA LYS A 485 -12.68 39.34 9.20
C LYS A 485 -12.28 38.05 8.49
N MET A 486 -12.89 37.81 7.35
CA MET A 486 -12.66 36.57 6.58
C MET A 486 -12.06 36.83 5.18
N ASP A 487 -11.35 37.95 5.03
CA ASP A 487 -10.56 38.20 3.83
C ASP A 487 -9.36 37.23 3.77
N LEU A 488 -8.95 36.84 2.56
CA LEU A 488 -7.79 35.97 2.37
C LEU A 488 -6.63 36.78 1.82
N THR A 489 -5.45 36.65 2.43
CA THR A 489 -4.21 37.29 1.98
C THR A 489 -3.13 36.24 1.77
N LEU A 490 -2.53 36.25 0.59
CA LEU A 490 -1.40 35.43 0.25
C LEU A 490 -0.14 36.31 0.28
N GLU A 491 0.85 35.90 1.06
CA GLU A 491 2.08 36.63 1.24
C GLU A 491 3.28 35.79 0.77
N ASN A 492 3.90 36.21 -0.34
CA ASN A 492 5.08 35.57 -0.93
C ASN A 492 4.90 34.04 -1.13
N VAL A 493 3.72 33.62 -1.57
CA VAL A 493 3.43 32.20 -1.73
C VAL A 493 4.15 31.63 -2.94
N MET A 494 4.96 30.59 -2.71
CA MET A 494 5.61 29.80 -3.75
C MET A 494 5.21 28.33 -3.58
N PHE A 495 5.11 27.61 -4.70
CA PHE A 495 4.74 26.22 -4.66
C PHE A 495 5.37 25.42 -5.81
N GLN A 496 5.79 24.19 -5.48
CA GLN A 496 6.22 23.13 -6.39
C GLN A 496 5.65 21.79 -5.92
N TYR A 497 5.29 20.92 -6.85
CA TYR A 497 4.69 19.61 -6.52
C TYR A 497 5.68 18.60 -5.91
N SER A 498 6.97 18.77 -6.19
CA SER A 498 8.05 18.00 -5.55
C SER A 498 9.28 18.87 -5.42
N ASN A 499 10.19 18.52 -4.50
CA ASN A 499 11.40 19.32 -4.22
C ASN A 499 12.28 19.55 -5.46
N ASN A 500 12.18 18.67 -6.46
CA ASN A 500 12.99 18.74 -7.69
C ASN A 500 12.18 19.22 -8.92
N ALA A 501 10.89 19.54 -8.74
CA ALA A 501 10.07 20.09 -9.82
C ALA A 501 10.25 21.62 -9.92
N PRO A 502 10.05 22.21 -11.11
CA PRO A 502 10.05 23.66 -11.24
C PRO A 502 8.94 24.29 -10.40
N LEU A 503 9.15 25.51 -9.95
CA LEU A 503 8.15 26.31 -9.24
C LEU A 503 6.96 26.57 -10.17
N VAL A 504 5.78 26.10 -9.75
CA VAL A 504 4.50 26.35 -10.44
C VAL A 504 3.91 27.69 -10.04
N LEU A 505 4.08 28.08 -8.78
CA LEU A 505 3.71 29.41 -8.29
C LEU A 505 4.97 30.11 -7.79
N LYS A 506 5.17 31.37 -8.25
CA LYS A 506 6.41 32.14 -8.07
C LYS A 506 6.09 33.48 -7.39
N ARG A 507 6.27 33.56 -6.07
CA ARG A 507 6.09 34.80 -5.28
C ARG A 507 4.70 35.43 -5.46
N ILE A 508 3.63 34.67 -5.17
CA ILE A 508 2.26 35.17 -5.25
C ILE A 508 1.98 36.10 -4.06
N TYR A 509 1.56 37.33 -4.37
CA TYR A 509 0.97 38.28 -3.45
C TYR A 509 -0.44 38.59 -3.92
N LEU A 510 -1.45 38.27 -3.11
CA LEU A 510 -2.84 38.45 -3.48
C LEU A 510 -3.69 38.73 -2.25
N HIS A 511 -4.54 39.74 -2.34
CA HIS A 511 -5.61 39.97 -1.38
C HIS A 511 -6.95 39.65 -2.04
N ILE A 512 -7.74 38.76 -1.40
CA ILE A 512 -9.07 38.37 -1.82
C ILE A 512 -10.03 38.96 -0.81
N PRO A 513 -10.81 40.00 -1.18
CA PRO A 513 -11.68 40.70 -0.26
C PRO A 513 -12.89 39.83 0.18
N GLU A 514 -13.28 39.96 1.43
CA GLU A 514 -14.43 39.29 2.01
C GLU A 514 -15.72 39.66 1.28
N ASN A 515 -16.62 38.66 1.10
CA ASN A 515 -17.95 38.79 0.46
C ASN A 515 -17.89 39.42 -0.95
N LYS A 516 -16.80 39.18 -1.69
CA LYS A 516 -16.59 39.64 -3.06
C LYS A 516 -16.28 38.47 -3.99
N VAL A 517 -16.49 38.71 -5.27
CA VAL A 517 -16.18 37.77 -6.35
C VAL A 517 -14.80 38.11 -6.94
N THR A 518 -13.85 37.19 -6.80
CA THR A 518 -12.53 37.29 -7.41
C THR A 518 -12.41 36.29 -8.55
N ALA A 519 -12.23 36.76 -9.78
CA ALA A 519 -11.99 35.91 -10.96
C ALA A 519 -10.49 35.75 -11.20
N ILE A 520 -10.00 34.52 -11.35
CA ILE A 520 -8.63 34.21 -11.73
C ILE A 520 -8.60 33.78 -13.19
N VAL A 521 -7.82 34.50 -14.01
CA VAL A 521 -7.72 34.25 -15.46
C VAL A 521 -6.25 34.12 -15.86
N GLY A 522 -5.99 33.49 -17.00
CA GLY A 522 -4.63 33.28 -17.52
C GLY A 522 -4.56 32.11 -18.49
N ALA A 523 -3.43 31.94 -19.16
CA ALA A 523 -3.19 30.85 -20.07
C ALA A 523 -3.31 29.47 -19.40
N SER A 524 -3.56 28.41 -20.19
CA SER A 524 -3.54 27.04 -19.63
C SER A 524 -2.14 26.74 -19.09
N GLY A 525 -2.09 26.10 -17.92
CA GLY A 525 -0.82 25.73 -17.27
C GLY A 525 -0.14 26.84 -16.44
N CYS A 526 -0.69 28.07 -16.38
CA CYS A 526 -0.07 29.16 -15.60
C CYS A 526 -0.25 29.06 -14.07
N GLY A 527 -0.85 27.98 -13.54
CA GLY A 527 -0.94 27.72 -12.10
C GLY A 527 -2.29 28.05 -11.44
N LYS A 528 -3.36 28.41 -12.16
CA LYS A 528 -4.69 28.77 -11.60
C LYS A 528 -5.27 27.69 -10.68
N SER A 529 -5.43 26.47 -11.17
CA SER A 529 -5.97 25.35 -10.39
C SER A 529 -5.05 24.96 -9.23
N THR A 530 -3.74 25.16 -9.37
CA THR A 530 -2.77 24.96 -8.29
C THR A 530 -2.98 25.99 -7.17
N LEU A 531 -3.21 27.25 -7.52
CA LEU A 531 -3.52 28.30 -6.55
C LEU A 531 -4.82 27.97 -5.77
N LEU A 532 -5.85 27.52 -6.47
CA LEU A 532 -7.11 27.10 -5.83
C LEU A 532 -6.91 25.90 -4.90
N LYS A 533 -6.14 24.89 -5.31
CA LYS A 533 -5.80 23.72 -4.47
C LYS A 533 -5.05 24.13 -3.19
N LEU A 534 -4.21 25.16 -3.22
CA LEU A 534 -3.57 25.72 -2.03
C LEU A 534 -4.58 26.46 -1.12
N LEU A 535 -5.49 27.23 -1.69
CA LEU A 535 -6.56 27.91 -0.94
C LEU A 535 -7.47 26.93 -0.19
N VAL A 536 -7.80 25.81 -0.82
CA VAL A 536 -8.59 24.71 -0.20
C VAL A 536 -7.76 23.84 0.76
N ARG A 537 -6.44 24.11 0.85
CA ARG A 537 -5.51 23.31 1.66
C ARG A 537 -5.49 21.82 1.28
N LEU A 538 -5.44 21.52 -0.01
CA LEU A 538 -5.05 20.20 -0.51
C LEU A 538 -3.53 20.02 -0.49
N TYR A 539 -2.81 21.15 -0.58
CA TYR A 539 -1.35 21.23 -0.49
C TYR A 539 -0.94 22.33 0.48
N LYS A 540 0.30 22.22 0.97
CA LYS A 540 0.95 23.27 1.76
C LYS A 540 1.84 24.10 0.84
N PRO A 541 1.88 25.44 0.96
CA PRO A 541 2.86 26.25 0.25
C PRO A 541 4.28 25.81 0.57
N THR A 542 5.18 25.83 -0.43
CA THR A 542 6.60 25.54 -0.22
C THR A 542 7.26 26.69 0.55
N TYR A 543 6.89 27.92 0.21
CA TYR A 543 7.31 29.15 0.90
C TYR A 543 6.13 30.12 0.99
N GLY A 544 6.20 31.04 1.97
CA GLY A 544 5.16 32.01 2.19
C GLY A 544 3.99 31.50 3.00
N GLU A 545 2.97 32.33 3.18
CA GLU A 545 1.82 32.05 4.03
C GLU A 545 0.51 32.48 3.39
N ILE A 546 -0.56 31.75 3.74
CA ILE A 546 -1.94 32.12 3.42
C ILE A 546 -2.61 32.50 4.74
N LYS A 547 -3.18 33.70 4.81
CA LYS A 547 -3.80 34.26 6.01
C LYS A 547 -5.28 34.51 5.77
N MET A 548 -6.10 34.33 6.81
CA MET A 548 -7.51 34.71 6.87
C MET A 548 -7.66 35.72 8.01
N GLY A 549 -8.07 36.95 7.70
CA GLY A 549 -8.19 38.01 8.69
C GLY A 549 -6.91 38.25 9.52
N GLY A 550 -5.72 38.11 8.89
CA GLY A 550 -4.42 38.21 9.55
C GLY A 550 -3.93 36.93 10.25
N MET A 551 -4.77 35.92 10.44
CA MET A 551 -4.40 34.64 11.03
C MET A 551 -3.93 33.65 9.94
N ASN A 552 -2.82 32.94 10.15
CA ASN A 552 -2.37 31.90 9.23
C ASN A 552 -3.40 30.76 9.16
N VAL A 553 -3.87 30.44 7.97
CA VAL A 553 -4.88 29.40 7.73
C VAL A 553 -4.40 28.03 8.20
N SER A 554 -3.08 27.78 8.22
CA SER A 554 -2.51 26.53 8.74
C SER A 554 -2.73 26.33 10.24
N ALA A 555 -3.01 27.40 11.01
CA ALA A 555 -3.36 27.31 12.43
C ALA A 555 -4.82 26.85 12.68
N ILE A 556 -5.67 26.92 11.66
CA ILE A 556 -7.07 26.51 11.76
C ILE A 556 -7.16 25.00 11.54
N ASN A 557 -8.01 24.31 12.33
CA ASN A 557 -8.27 22.89 12.11
C ASN A 557 -8.73 22.63 10.67
N LEU A 558 -8.13 21.65 9.99
CA LEU A 558 -8.36 21.39 8.57
C LEU A 558 -9.83 21.04 8.26
N ARG A 559 -10.50 20.26 9.14
CA ARG A 559 -11.92 19.92 9.00
C ARG A 559 -12.80 21.16 9.13
N GLN A 560 -12.49 22.04 10.08
CA GLN A 560 -13.22 23.30 10.26
C GLN A 560 -13.04 24.23 9.05
N TRP A 561 -11.80 24.33 8.53
CA TRP A 561 -11.52 25.09 7.31
C TRP A 561 -12.35 24.58 6.12
N ARG A 562 -12.28 23.27 5.84
CA ARG A 562 -12.98 22.66 4.71
C ARG A 562 -14.51 22.70 4.85
N ASN A 563 -15.03 22.73 6.07
CA ASN A 563 -16.48 22.93 6.29
C ASN A 563 -16.95 24.35 5.93
N MET A 564 -16.07 25.34 5.98
CA MET A 564 -16.36 26.70 5.52
C MET A 564 -16.20 26.85 4.00
N CYS A 565 -15.63 25.86 3.30
CA CYS A 565 -15.36 25.90 1.87
C CYS A 565 -16.36 25.04 1.08
N GLY A 566 -17.00 25.62 0.07
CA GLY A 566 -17.68 24.92 -1.01
C GLY A 566 -16.75 24.85 -2.22
N VAL A 567 -16.55 23.67 -2.79
CA VAL A 567 -15.54 23.50 -3.84
C VAL A 567 -16.11 22.73 -5.01
N VAL A 568 -15.96 23.27 -6.21
CA VAL A 568 -16.21 22.56 -7.47
C VAL A 568 -14.88 22.49 -8.22
N MET A 569 -14.32 21.29 -8.32
CA MET A 569 -13.09 21.04 -9.08
C MET A 569 -13.40 20.65 -10.52
N GLN A 570 -12.49 20.89 -11.44
CA GLN A 570 -12.60 20.55 -12.86
C GLN A 570 -12.96 19.07 -13.06
N ASP A 571 -12.26 18.17 -12.36
CA ASP A 571 -12.45 16.71 -12.43
C ASP A 571 -13.28 16.14 -11.27
N GLY A 572 -14.28 16.90 -10.79
CA GLY A 572 -15.13 16.45 -9.67
C GLY A 572 -15.76 15.09 -9.91
N LYS A 573 -15.78 14.22 -8.90
CA LYS A 573 -16.29 12.84 -9.00
C LYS A 573 -17.72 12.73 -8.45
N ILE A 574 -18.54 11.90 -9.13
CA ILE A 574 -19.85 11.45 -8.66
C ILE A 574 -19.69 10.05 -8.08
N PHE A 575 -20.23 9.84 -6.90
CA PHE A 575 -20.23 8.53 -6.24
C PHE A 575 -21.38 7.66 -6.78
N SER A 576 -21.18 6.34 -6.79
CA SER A 576 -22.23 5.37 -7.16
C SER A 576 -23.27 5.25 -6.04
N ASP A 577 -24.11 6.27 -5.90
CA ASP A 577 -25.12 6.42 -4.85
C ASP A 577 -26.33 7.23 -5.38
N THR A 578 -27.33 7.50 -4.54
CA THR A 578 -28.46 8.34 -4.90
C THR A 578 -28.03 9.79 -5.18
N ILE A 579 -28.81 10.53 -5.94
CA ILE A 579 -28.60 11.97 -6.17
C ILE A 579 -28.57 12.71 -4.85
N LYS A 580 -29.53 12.42 -3.95
CA LYS A 580 -29.59 12.98 -2.60
C LYS A 580 -28.28 12.80 -1.86
N ASN A 581 -27.78 11.58 -1.74
CA ASN A 581 -26.55 11.27 -1.03
C ASN A 581 -25.32 11.90 -1.68
N ASN A 582 -25.31 12.02 -3.01
CA ASN A 582 -24.26 12.72 -3.74
C ASN A 582 -24.19 14.23 -3.45
N ILE A 583 -25.31 14.86 -3.11
CA ILE A 583 -25.34 16.29 -2.77
C ILE A 583 -25.02 16.50 -1.29
N ILE A 584 -25.65 15.74 -0.41
CA ILE A 584 -25.59 15.92 1.04
C ILE A 584 -24.22 15.50 1.60
N LEU A 585 -23.70 14.35 1.18
CA LEU A 585 -22.45 13.72 1.64
C LEU A 585 -22.36 13.54 3.17
N ASP A 586 -23.47 13.64 3.90
CA ASP A 586 -23.55 13.50 5.35
C ASP A 586 -24.91 12.93 5.73
N ASP A 587 -24.94 11.89 6.56
CA ASP A 587 -26.17 11.13 6.86
C ASP A 587 -26.91 11.65 8.11
N GLU A 588 -26.28 12.53 8.92
CA GLU A 588 -26.81 12.81 10.27
C GLU A 588 -27.93 13.86 10.31
N ASN A 589 -27.98 14.83 9.38
CA ASN A 589 -29.01 15.89 9.38
C ASN A 589 -29.41 16.31 7.96
N ILE A 590 -30.42 15.68 7.42
CA ILE A 590 -30.90 15.97 6.06
C ILE A 590 -31.87 17.17 6.10
N ASP A 591 -31.45 18.32 5.57
CA ASP A 591 -32.31 19.46 5.31
C ASP A 591 -32.83 19.40 3.86
N ILE A 592 -34.06 18.86 3.71
CA ILE A 592 -34.67 18.67 2.39
C ILE A 592 -34.97 20.02 1.71
N GLN A 593 -35.34 21.06 2.47
CA GLN A 593 -35.63 22.37 1.91
C GLN A 593 -34.40 23.02 1.31
N ARG A 594 -33.27 22.91 2.02
CA ARG A 594 -31.97 23.36 1.51
C ARG A 594 -31.52 22.55 0.28
N LEU A 595 -31.71 21.23 0.28
CA LEU A 595 -31.44 20.37 -0.86
C LEU A 595 -32.13 20.87 -2.13
N ILE A 596 -33.45 21.11 -2.01
CA ILE A 596 -34.29 21.61 -3.10
C ILE A 596 -33.77 22.98 -3.57
N THR A 597 -33.52 23.90 -2.64
CA THR A 597 -33.01 25.24 -2.95
C THR A 597 -31.68 25.20 -3.70
N CYS A 598 -30.73 24.38 -3.24
CA CYS A 598 -29.45 24.24 -3.91
C CYS A 598 -29.59 23.65 -5.32
N CYS A 599 -30.50 22.69 -5.52
CA CYS A 599 -30.79 22.14 -6.84
C CYS A 599 -31.48 23.15 -7.76
N GLN A 600 -32.31 24.03 -7.23
CA GLN A 600 -32.90 25.15 -7.98
C GLN A 600 -31.86 26.14 -8.43
N ILE A 601 -30.96 26.56 -7.52
CA ILE A 601 -29.82 27.46 -7.86
C ILE A 601 -28.93 26.83 -8.93
N ALA A 602 -28.62 25.52 -8.79
CA ALA A 602 -27.83 24.79 -9.76
C ALA A 602 -28.58 24.45 -11.06
N GLN A 603 -29.86 24.84 -11.22
CA GLN A 603 -30.71 24.58 -12.39
C GLN A 603 -30.77 23.10 -12.77
N ILE A 604 -30.86 22.20 -11.78
CA ILE A 604 -30.93 20.74 -11.99
C ILE A 604 -32.20 20.11 -11.40
N LYS A 605 -32.99 20.85 -10.60
CA LYS A 605 -34.17 20.34 -9.89
C LYS A 605 -35.17 19.69 -10.82
N ASP A 606 -35.60 20.38 -11.89
CA ASP A 606 -36.62 19.91 -12.81
C ASP A 606 -36.20 18.61 -13.51
N GLU A 607 -34.92 18.47 -13.85
CA GLU A 607 -34.38 17.25 -14.45
C GLU A 607 -34.37 16.09 -13.46
N ILE A 608 -34.09 16.37 -12.17
CA ILE A 608 -34.11 15.35 -11.10
C ILE A 608 -35.55 14.88 -10.89
N GLU A 609 -36.53 15.79 -10.85
CA GLU A 609 -37.95 15.45 -10.65
C GLU A 609 -38.53 14.65 -11.82
N GLN A 610 -38.03 14.82 -13.04
CA GLN A 610 -38.39 14.01 -14.21
C GLN A 610 -37.76 12.59 -14.20
N MET A 611 -36.83 12.32 -13.29
CA MET A 611 -36.27 10.97 -13.16
C MET A 611 -37.23 10.03 -12.43
N PRO A 612 -37.27 8.73 -12.73
CA PRO A 612 -38.29 7.80 -12.20
C PRO A 612 -38.35 7.72 -10.66
N LYS A 613 -37.23 7.98 -9.97
CA LYS A 613 -37.12 7.99 -8.50
C LYS A 613 -36.75 9.36 -7.93
N GLY A 614 -36.79 10.43 -8.73
CA GLY A 614 -36.42 11.76 -8.30
C GLY A 614 -35.03 11.78 -7.61
N PHE A 615 -34.96 12.36 -6.41
CA PHE A 615 -33.73 12.46 -5.62
C PHE A 615 -33.14 11.11 -5.16
N ASP A 616 -33.95 10.05 -5.12
CA ASP A 616 -33.51 8.70 -4.77
C ASP A 616 -33.02 7.90 -5.98
N THR A 617 -32.92 8.53 -7.16
CA THR A 617 -32.33 7.91 -8.35
C THR A 617 -30.84 7.64 -8.11
N THR A 618 -30.42 6.37 -8.26
CA THR A 618 -29.01 5.98 -8.17
C THR A 618 -28.30 6.41 -9.44
N ILE A 619 -27.14 7.06 -9.28
CA ILE A 619 -26.29 7.58 -10.36
C ILE A 619 -24.87 7.02 -10.24
N GLY A 620 -24.01 7.29 -11.21
CA GLY A 620 -22.64 6.77 -11.27
C GLY A 620 -22.55 5.38 -11.93
N GLU A 621 -21.49 4.64 -11.69
CA GLU A 621 -21.22 3.35 -12.35
C GLU A 621 -22.32 2.29 -12.14
N LYS A 622 -23.00 2.32 -10.99
CA LYS A 622 -24.08 1.36 -10.63
C LYS A 622 -25.48 1.82 -11.02
N GLY A 623 -25.63 3.00 -11.62
CA GLY A 623 -26.93 3.60 -11.89
C GLY A 623 -26.97 4.35 -13.23
N ARG A 624 -27.84 5.37 -13.29
CA ARG A 624 -28.03 6.18 -14.47
C ARG A 624 -26.80 7.06 -14.72
N GLY A 625 -26.29 7.04 -15.96
CA GLY A 625 -25.26 7.98 -16.39
C GLY A 625 -25.79 9.42 -16.43
N LEU A 626 -24.94 10.38 -16.08
CA LEU A 626 -25.23 11.81 -16.20
C LEU A 626 -24.47 12.42 -17.37
N SER A 627 -25.06 13.39 -18.05
CA SER A 627 -24.32 14.21 -19.00
C SER A 627 -23.27 15.06 -18.27
N GLY A 628 -22.24 15.54 -19.00
CA GLY A 628 -21.22 16.42 -18.43
C GLY A 628 -21.79 17.65 -17.73
N GLY A 629 -22.81 18.28 -18.34
CA GLY A 629 -23.51 19.42 -17.77
C GLY A 629 -24.32 19.07 -16.51
N GLN A 630 -25.05 17.94 -16.52
CA GLN A 630 -25.77 17.45 -15.33
C GLN A 630 -24.80 17.16 -14.17
N LYS A 631 -23.68 16.50 -14.46
CA LYS A 631 -22.63 16.25 -13.47
C LYS A 631 -22.12 17.54 -12.85
N GLN A 632 -21.81 18.54 -13.67
CA GLN A 632 -21.32 19.85 -13.21
C GLN A 632 -22.34 20.56 -12.31
N ARG A 633 -23.62 20.61 -12.73
CA ARG A 633 -24.72 21.20 -11.95
C ARG A 633 -24.92 20.50 -10.61
N LEU A 634 -24.80 19.18 -10.58
CA LEU A 634 -24.88 18.40 -9.35
C LEU A 634 -23.71 18.71 -8.40
N LEU A 635 -22.49 18.90 -8.92
CA LEU A 635 -21.33 19.31 -8.13
C LEU A 635 -21.49 20.74 -7.56
N ILE A 636 -22.12 21.65 -8.31
CA ILE A 636 -22.49 22.98 -7.82
C ILE A 636 -23.49 22.88 -6.67
N ALA A 637 -24.58 22.09 -6.83
CA ALA A 637 -25.56 21.86 -5.76
C ALA A 637 -24.91 21.29 -4.49
N ARG A 638 -23.96 20.32 -4.65
CA ARG A 638 -23.16 19.76 -3.56
C ARG A 638 -22.34 20.81 -2.83
N ALA A 639 -21.65 21.69 -3.57
CA ALA A 639 -20.83 22.75 -2.99
C ALA A 639 -21.67 23.76 -2.19
N LEU A 640 -22.88 24.09 -2.65
CA LEU A 640 -23.79 25.03 -2.01
C LEU A 640 -24.52 24.44 -0.79
N TYR A 641 -24.78 23.14 -0.77
CA TYR A 641 -25.56 22.48 0.29
C TYR A 641 -24.97 22.71 1.69
N ARG A 642 -23.64 22.74 1.82
CA ARG A 642 -22.95 22.97 3.10
C ARG A 642 -23.01 24.42 3.60
N ASN A 643 -23.65 25.32 2.86
CA ASN A 643 -23.69 26.78 3.15
C ASN A 643 -22.32 27.39 3.44
N PRO A 644 -21.37 27.27 2.49
CA PRO A 644 -20.00 27.67 2.70
C PRO A 644 -19.86 29.19 2.82
N LYS A 645 -18.85 29.65 3.58
CA LYS A 645 -18.40 31.04 3.61
C LYS A 645 -17.52 31.38 2.40
N PHE A 646 -16.72 30.41 1.98
CA PHE A 646 -15.84 30.51 0.81
C PHE A 646 -16.35 29.55 -0.27
N LEU A 647 -16.48 30.04 -1.49
CA LEU A 647 -16.86 29.24 -2.65
C LEU A 647 -15.75 29.26 -3.69
N PHE A 648 -15.18 28.11 -3.99
CA PHE A 648 -14.11 27.93 -4.94
C PHE A 648 -14.59 27.14 -6.16
N LEU A 649 -14.54 27.78 -7.34
CA LEU A 649 -15.06 27.22 -8.58
C LEU A 649 -13.96 27.11 -9.62
N ASP A 650 -13.55 25.88 -9.97
CA ASP A 650 -12.57 25.61 -11.01
C ASP A 650 -13.27 25.15 -12.28
N GLU A 651 -13.38 26.05 -13.26
CA GLU A 651 -14.02 25.80 -14.56
C GLU A 651 -15.44 25.20 -14.44
N ALA A 652 -16.21 25.64 -13.44
CA ALA A 652 -17.48 25.04 -13.08
C ALA A 652 -18.60 25.19 -14.13
N THR A 653 -18.37 25.91 -15.23
CA THR A 653 -19.38 26.12 -16.30
C THR A 653 -18.93 25.62 -17.69
N ASN A 654 -17.74 25.03 -17.83
CA ASN A 654 -17.19 24.66 -19.14
C ASN A 654 -17.99 23.60 -19.92
N ALA A 655 -18.63 22.67 -19.22
CA ALA A 655 -19.42 21.61 -19.86
C ALA A 655 -20.90 22.01 -20.11
N LEU A 656 -21.23 23.29 -19.92
CA LEU A 656 -22.58 23.79 -20.11
C LEU A 656 -22.73 24.46 -21.48
N ASP A 657 -23.90 24.29 -22.08
CA ASP A 657 -24.31 25.05 -23.26
C ASP A 657 -24.56 26.53 -22.89
N THR A 658 -24.43 27.41 -23.85
CA THR A 658 -24.45 28.87 -23.64
C THR A 658 -25.75 29.37 -22.96
N ILE A 659 -26.90 28.74 -23.25
CA ILE A 659 -28.20 29.14 -22.69
C ILE A 659 -28.31 28.74 -21.21
N ASN A 660 -27.92 27.53 -20.89
CA ASN A 660 -27.91 27.02 -19.51
C ASN A 660 -26.83 27.70 -18.68
N GLU A 661 -25.68 28.05 -19.26
CA GLU A 661 -24.63 28.82 -18.60
C GLU A 661 -25.16 30.18 -18.11
N GLN A 662 -25.81 30.96 -18.99
CA GLN A 662 -26.34 32.29 -18.58
C GLN A 662 -27.35 32.17 -17.45
N LYS A 663 -28.26 31.18 -17.49
CA LYS A 663 -29.20 30.92 -16.41
C LYS A 663 -28.53 30.56 -15.10
N ILE A 664 -27.53 29.71 -15.17
CA ILE A 664 -26.78 29.27 -13.98
C ILE A 664 -25.94 30.41 -13.42
N VAL A 665 -25.22 31.18 -14.24
CA VAL A 665 -24.45 32.35 -13.78
C VAL A 665 -25.36 33.38 -13.12
N HIS A 666 -26.55 33.64 -13.68
CA HIS A 666 -27.51 34.51 -13.04
C HIS A 666 -28.06 33.96 -11.70
N ALA A 667 -28.36 32.68 -11.62
CA ALA A 667 -28.77 32.01 -10.39
C ALA A 667 -27.65 31.95 -9.35
N LEU A 668 -26.40 31.75 -9.79
CA LEU A 668 -25.23 31.75 -8.91
C LEU A 668 -24.91 33.14 -8.36
N ASN A 669 -25.21 34.23 -9.06
CA ASN A 669 -25.02 35.58 -8.53
C ASN A 669 -25.80 35.79 -7.23
N SER A 670 -27.02 35.26 -7.11
CA SER A 670 -27.79 35.28 -5.85
C SER A 670 -27.14 34.40 -4.77
N ALA A 671 -26.47 33.30 -5.16
CA ALA A 671 -25.74 32.45 -4.23
C ALA A 671 -24.38 33.01 -3.82
N PHE A 672 -23.86 34.02 -4.54
CA PHE A 672 -22.59 34.66 -4.23
C PHE A 672 -22.77 35.76 -3.14
N GLU A 673 -23.98 36.23 -2.92
CA GLU A 673 -24.27 37.21 -1.87
C GLU A 673 -23.83 36.71 -0.50
N ASN A 674 -23.14 37.57 0.25
CA ASN A 674 -22.56 37.27 1.57
C ASN A 674 -21.57 36.10 1.60
N ARG A 675 -20.90 35.80 0.47
CA ARG A 675 -19.84 34.79 0.36
C ARG A 675 -18.61 35.34 -0.33
N THR A 676 -17.46 34.88 0.09
CA THR A 676 -16.21 35.13 -0.62
C THR A 676 -16.06 34.09 -1.71
N VAL A 677 -16.05 34.53 -2.97
CA VAL A 677 -16.07 33.63 -4.13
C VAL A 677 -14.78 33.77 -4.93
N VAL A 678 -14.15 32.66 -5.25
CA VAL A 678 -12.99 32.59 -6.16
C VAL A 678 -13.34 31.71 -7.34
N VAL A 679 -13.36 32.29 -8.53
CA VAL A 679 -13.74 31.59 -9.77
C VAL A 679 -12.53 31.55 -10.71
N ILE A 680 -12.15 30.35 -11.13
CA ILE A 680 -11.28 30.18 -12.30
C ILE A 680 -12.19 30.10 -13.53
N ALA A 681 -12.14 31.10 -14.37
CA ALA A 681 -13.00 31.19 -15.53
C ALA A 681 -12.21 31.35 -16.84
N HIS A 682 -12.70 30.66 -17.86
CA HIS A 682 -12.20 30.77 -19.23
C HIS A 682 -13.15 31.58 -20.12
N ARG A 683 -14.36 31.89 -19.65
CA ARG A 683 -15.36 32.62 -20.45
C ARG A 683 -15.56 34.04 -19.94
N LEU A 684 -15.61 34.97 -20.88
CA LEU A 684 -15.72 36.41 -20.62
C LEU A 684 -17.00 36.78 -19.86
N SER A 685 -18.10 36.07 -20.08
CA SER A 685 -19.39 36.25 -19.40
C SER A 685 -19.30 36.14 -17.89
N THR A 686 -18.50 35.20 -17.37
CA THR A 686 -18.30 34.98 -15.94
C THR A 686 -17.32 35.97 -15.33
N ILE A 687 -16.31 36.42 -16.14
CA ILE A 687 -15.21 37.26 -15.67
C ILE A 687 -15.66 38.72 -15.54
N ARG A 688 -16.51 39.21 -16.44
CA ARG A 688 -16.88 40.62 -16.59
C ARG A 688 -17.57 41.22 -15.33
N HIS A 689 -18.31 40.37 -14.59
CA HIS A 689 -19.07 40.79 -13.42
C HIS A 689 -18.33 40.57 -12.09
N ALA A 690 -17.07 40.13 -12.13
CA ALA A 690 -16.28 39.97 -10.92
C ALA A 690 -15.86 41.32 -10.34
N ASP A 691 -15.91 41.43 -9.00
CA ASP A 691 -15.43 42.64 -8.27
C ASP A 691 -13.92 42.81 -8.47
N GLN A 692 -13.18 41.72 -8.57
CA GLN A 692 -11.75 41.70 -8.77
C GLN A 692 -11.39 40.64 -9.83
N ILE A 693 -10.51 41.00 -10.75
CA ILE A 693 -9.95 40.09 -11.74
C ILE A 693 -8.44 40.04 -11.49
N VAL A 694 -7.91 38.81 -11.40
CA VAL A 694 -6.49 38.50 -11.19
C VAL A 694 -5.98 37.79 -12.43
N VAL A 695 -5.03 38.39 -13.13
CA VAL A 695 -4.41 37.83 -14.32
C VAL A 695 -3.12 37.12 -13.92
N MET A 696 -3.06 35.81 -14.21
CA MET A 696 -1.87 34.98 -13.96
C MET A 696 -1.14 34.63 -15.25
N ASP A 697 0.19 34.70 -15.19
CA ASP A 697 1.06 34.25 -16.26
C ASP A 697 2.35 33.65 -15.70
N ASP A 698 2.78 32.52 -16.24
CA ASP A 698 3.99 31.79 -15.84
C ASP A 698 4.17 31.69 -14.30
N GLY A 699 3.10 31.39 -13.59
CA GLY A 699 3.12 31.23 -12.13
C GLY A 699 3.17 32.52 -11.31
N GLN A 700 2.96 33.69 -11.93
CA GLN A 700 2.97 34.98 -11.28
C GLN A 700 1.66 35.75 -11.54
N ILE A 701 1.33 36.67 -10.66
CA ILE A 701 0.24 37.64 -10.88
C ILE A 701 0.81 38.82 -11.62
N VAL A 702 0.28 39.12 -12.82
CA VAL A 702 0.74 40.19 -13.70
C VAL A 702 -0.17 41.42 -13.64
N GLU A 703 -1.48 41.23 -13.47
CA GLU A 703 -2.45 42.30 -13.38
C GLU A 703 -3.53 42.02 -12.34
N VAL A 704 -3.98 43.03 -11.64
CA VAL A 704 -5.12 42.99 -10.71
C VAL A 704 -5.96 44.23 -10.91
N GLY A 705 -7.28 44.07 -11.02
CA GLY A 705 -8.21 45.19 -11.17
C GLY A 705 -9.62 44.71 -11.46
N ASN A 706 -10.54 45.58 -11.81
CA ASN A 706 -11.85 45.22 -12.37
C ASN A 706 -11.80 45.24 -13.91
N HIS A 707 -12.88 44.79 -14.54
CA HIS A 707 -12.97 44.72 -16.01
C HIS A 707 -12.63 46.05 -16.70
N GLU A 708 -13.17 47.19 -16.23
CA GLU A 708 -13.00 48.49 -16.85
C GLU A 708 -11.54 48.97 -16.76
N ILE A 709 -10.94 48.85 -15.57
CA ILE A 709 -9.54 49.25 -15.33
C ILE A 709 -8.57 48.44 -16.20
N LEU A 710 -8.78 47.10 -16.27
CA LEU A 710 -7.90 46.21 -17.02
C LEU A 710 -8.05 46.40 -18.54
N MET A 711 -9.25 46.69 -19.02
CA MET A 711 -9.49 47.04 -20.43
C MET A 711 -8.80 48.35 -20.83
N GLN A 712 -8.81 49.35 -19.93
CA GLN A 712 -8.15 50.64 -20.17
C GLN A 712 -6.61 50.52 -20.18
N ARG A 713 -6.03 49.64 -19.36
CA ARG A 713 -4.59 49.38 -19.30
C ARG A 713 -4.03 48.72 -20.57
N LYS A 714 -4.87 48.13 -21.40
CA LYS A 714 -4.49 47.42 -22.65
C LYS A 714 -3.36 46.40 -22.46
N GLY A 715 -3.32 45.75 -21.31
CA GLY A 715 -2.33 44.73 -20.98
C GLY A 715 -2.77 43.32 -21.41
N LYS A 716 -2.27 42.34 -20.70
CA LYS A 716 -2.50 40.91 -21.00
C LYS A 716 -3.97 40.50 -20.93
N TYR A 717 -4.73 41.11 -19.98
CA TYR A 717 -6.20 40.93 -19.91
C TYR A 717 -6.89 41.38 -21.20
N PHE A 718 -6.52 42.55 -21.72
CA PHE A 718 -7.06 43.10 -22.97
C PHE A 718 -6.77 42.15 -24.16
N GLU A 719 -5.54 41.62 -24.27
CA GLU A 719 -5.16 40.69 -25.33
C GLU A 719 -5.99 39.42 -25.24
N MET A 720 -6.19 38.86 -24.05
CA MET A 720 -7.00 37.64 -23.81
C MET A 720 -8.47 37.87 -24.19
N THR A 721 -9.05 39.02 -23.83
CA THR A 721 -10.45 39.33 -24.16
C THR A 721 -10.64 39.56 -25.65
N LYS A 722 -9.67 40.13 -26.33
CA LYS A 722 -9.72 40.33 -27.79
C LYS A 722 -9.67 39.00 -28.56
N SER A 723 -8.87 38.06 -28.10
CA SER A 723 -8.78 36.72 -28.71
C SER A 723 -10.02 35.83 -28.49
N GLN A 724 -10.85 36.14 -27.48
CA GLN A 724 -12.11 35.42 -27.23
C GLN A 724 -13.33 36.03 -27.95
N ASN A 725 -13.22 37.20 -28.44
CA ASN A 725 -14.30 37.88 -29.22
C ASN A 725 -14.13 37.71 -30.74
N LEU A 726 -13.11 36.95 -31.18
CA LEU A 726 -12.91 36.50 -32.55
C LEU A 726 -13.36 35.04 -32.73
#